data_4995cce20bebd703544607f8a6b96aad
#
_entry.id   4995cce20bebd703544607f8a6b96aad
#
_cell.length_a   1.000
_cell.length_b   1.000
_cell.length_c   1.000
_cell.angle_alpha   90.00
_cell.angle_beta   90.00
_cell.angle_gamma   90.00
#
_symmetry.space_group_name_H-M   'P 1'
#
loop_
_entity.id
_entity.type
_entity.pdbx_description
1 polymer ?
#
loop_
_entity_poly.entity_id
_entity_poly.type
_entity_poly.pdbx_seq_one_letter_code
_entity_poly.pdbx_strand_id
1 'polypeptide(L)'
;MKTFSEMSLRPVILVALFFLAILSSVPRVEAADAMDWPHWRGPEWNGISRETGIVDKWNPKGENVLWQSKEAAGRSTPIVMNGKIYTIVRDQPGTPKEGEKVLCLDAVTGEKKWEYAFNVFLSDVPDTRVGWSCITGDPETGNVFALGVCGQFQCLSPEGKLLWEHSLSEEYGLLSTYGGRTNVPLVHRQVVIISAIVIGWGKMAKPAHRFIAFDKRNGQAVWFEGTRPLPYDTTYSTPVLTTINGQRLMVFGSGDGGIHAFQPLTGRKIWTYNVSRRGVNTTPLVVGNTIYSGHSEENIDSNKMGALFAIDGTKSGDITKTGEKWRVTEWFVGKSSPIHIDGRIYAAEDKGTLLVVNAADGKLVKSLKLRGPVRASPLYVDGKIFVCTSNGIWWTLAPDKAAGVKVLNRTRFTSTEVYGTPIVSHGRLYVPTTGALFCVGGKDIKPKAGKRPETAKETPREEDAEIAHVQVVPVECLLKPTVDGGQAQEFQVRLYNAKGQYLRMAKPDEVEFTVNGPGKIAKGEIPGGAAPRKGWEYSTPKENVHTAVSVTAKFGKIQGEARIRLIPDYNWKFDFSNGKVPITWVGCRYRHISLDFDLLKKVEKESALASQLYIYLMTSFTNSNNPAVTIGKAPQVYNDGSPRRTWSAMLRFLGLLGQVKNVDEAKAKLDPAFAILAREKFVARHAWSAPGGGVQLAVTRGPRKVDGNGVMVKIKTIPKGARSQGWMGFIEGSNYTIQSDIQGATKDNKLPDIGLSAQRYTLTMLGASQQLQIRTWPTQLRMAKTVPFKWDPNKWYTMKLEARVQRSAGGATKAVLKGKVWVRGEKEPEKWQVEAVDESPNIKGSPGLFGNAIDAEIYYDNLTVTKDK
;
A
#
# COMPACT_ATOMS: atom_id res chain seq x y z
N MET A 1 67.05 -43.61 -30.03
CA MET A 1 67.26 -42.49 -30.99
C MET A 1 65.89 -42.00 -31.48
N LYS A 2 65.68 -40.71 -31.47
CA LYS A 2 64.53 -39.88 -31.90
C LYS A 2 63.48 -39.60 -30.81
N THR A 3 63.70 -38.53 -30.06
CA THR A 3 63.23 -37.14 -30.12
C THR A 3 61.72 -37.01 -29.81
N PHE A 4 61.45 -36.70 -28.54
CA PHE A 4 60.22 -35.98 -28.12
C PHE A 4 60.39 -34.53 -28.53
N SER A 5 59.41 -34.01 -29.26
CA SER A 5 59.31 -32.60 -29.56
C SER A 5 57.87 -32.16 -29.46
N GLU A 6 57.69 -31.11 -28.66
CA GLU A 6 56.61 -30.12 -28.73
C GLU A 6 55.16 -30.56 -28.53
N MET A 7 54.76 -30.68 -27.28
CA MET A 7 53.37 -30.41 -26.87
C MET A 7 53.16 -28.89 -26.71
N SER A 8 52.32 -28.37 -27.59
CA SER A 8 52.00 -26.95 -27.67
C SER A 8 51.26 -26.42 -26.43
N LEU A 9 51.90 -25.47 -25.74
CA LEU A 9 51.36 -24.69 -24.59
C LEU A 9 50.22 -23.69 -24.99
N ARG A 10 49.76 -23.70 -26.21
CA ARG A 10 48.81 -22.69 -26.74
C ARG A 10 47.36 -22.81 -26.26
N PRO A 11 46.74 -23.98 -25.98
CA PRO A 11 45.36 -24.01 -25.54
C PRO A 11 45.13 -23.63 -24.06
N VAL A 12 46.13 -23.78 -23.18
CA VAL A 12 46.01 -23.49 -21.76
C VAL A 12 46.05 -21.98 -21.48
N ILE A 13 46.82 -21.23 -22.27
CA ILE A 13 46.93 -19.77 -22.14
C ILE A 13 45.67 -19.08 -22.67
N LEU A 14 45.01 -19.60 -23.73
CA LEU A 14 43.76 -19.06 -24.23
C LEU A 14 42.57 -19.31 -23.28
N VAL A 15 42.50 -20.44 -22.56
CA VAL A 15 41.46 -20.76 -21.58
C VAL A 15 41.67 -19.88 -20.30
N ALA A 16 42.94 -19.68 -19.88
CA ALA A 16 43.24 -18.78 -18.74
C ALA A 16 42.89 -17.30 -19.04
N LEU A 17 43.14 -16.82 -20.25
CA LEU A 17 42.77 -15.47 -20.69
C LEU A 17 41.26 -15.34 -20.85
N PHE A 18 40.51 -16.36 -21.22
CA PHE A 18 39.07 -16.35 -21.29
C PHE A 18 38.44 -16.34 -19.87
N PHE A 19 39.02 -17.06 -18.92
CA PHE A 19 38.60 -17.02 -17.51
C PHE A 19 38.96 -15.70 -16.82
N LEU A 20 40.11 -15.07 -17.14
CA LEU A 20 40.43 -13.73 -16.66
C LEU A 20 39.52 -12.65 -17.28
N ALA A 21 39.07 -12.80 -18.53
CA ALA A 21 38.11 -11.89 -19.17
C ALA A 21 36.69 -12.03 -18.60
N ILE A 22 36.29 -13.21 -18.13
CA ILE A 22 34.99 -13.43 -17.48
C ILE A 22 35.01 -12.89 -16.01
N LEU A 23 36.14 -12.95 -15.33
CA LEU A 23 36.32 -12.36 -14.01
C LEU A 23 36.39 -10.83 -14.02
N SER A 24 36.73 -10.20 -15.17
CA SER A 24 36.71 -8.73 -15.32
C SER A 24 35.35 -8.17 -15.71
N SER A 25 34.33 -8.98 -15.95
CA SER A 25 32.97 -8.55 -16.29
C SER A 25 31.97 -8.66 -15.13
N VAL A 26 32.42 -8.94 -13.90
CA VAL A 26 31.58 -8.66 -12.73
C VAL A 26 31.50 -7.14 -12.62
N PRO A 27 30.34 -6.51 -12.81
CA PRO A 27 30.24 -5.07 -12.67
C PRO A 27 30.73 -4.73 -11.25
N ARG A 28 31.82 -3.98 -11.16
CA ARG A 28 32.22 -3.36 -9.91
C ARG A 28 31.03 -2.58 -9.43
N VAL A 29 30.44 -3.00 -8.31
CA VAL A 29 29.49 -2.18 -7.59
C VAL A 29 30.26 -0.92 -7.21
N GLU A 30 30.09 0.15 -7.97
CA GLU A 30 30.62 1.45 -7.62
C GLU A 30 30.04 1.81 -6.26
N ALA A 31 30.89 2.26 -5.34
CA ALA A 31 30.39 2.73 -4.06
C ALA A 31 29.38 3.84 -4.32
N ALA A 32 28.20 3.74 -3.70
CA ALA A 32 27.14 4.74 -3.84
C ALA A 32 27.70 6.15 -3.67
N ASP A 33 27.44 7.03 -4.63
CA ASP A 33 27.95 8.40 -4.56
C ASP A 33 27.43 9.09 -3.31
N ALA A 34 28.33 9.70 -2.55
CA ALA A 34 28.00 10.34 -1.28
C ALA A 34 27.06 11.55 -1.45
N MET A 35 27.01 12.14 -2.65
CA MET A 35 26.14 13.28 -2.97
C MET A 35 24.86 12.86 -3.69
N ASP A 36 24.64 11.59 -3.94
CA ASP A 36 23.37 11.10 -4.49
C ASP A 36 22.23 11.24 -3.48
N TRP A 37 21.00 11.43 -4.00
CA TRP A 37 19.77 11.55 -3.25
C TRP A 37 18.77 10.47 -3.68
N PRO A 38 18.98 9.18 -3.27
CA PRO A 38 18.29 8.03 -3.86
C PRO A 38 16.84 7.83 -3.41
N HIS A 39 16.36 8.59 -2.42
CA HIS A 39 14.97 8.59 -1.97
C HIS A 39 14.56 9.96 -1.40
N TRP A 40 13.26 10.19 -1.25
CA TRP A 40 12.69 11.51 -1.01
C TRP A 40 13.20 12.26 0.24
N ARG A 41 13.70 11.56 1.28
CA ARG A 41 14.28 12.15 2.49
C ARG A 41 15.83 12.16 2.49
N GLY A 42 16.43 11.78 1.36
CA GLY A 42 17.88 11.74 1.19
C GLY A 42 18.57 10.56 1.87
N PRO A 43 19.86 10.42 1.68
CA PRO A 43 20.61 9.23 2.05
C PRO A 43 20.62 8.92 3.56
N GLU A 44 20.33 9.91 4.42
CA GLU A 44 20.24 9.76 5.87
C GLU A 44 18.79 9.63 6.39
N TRP A 45 17.77 9.58 5.51
CA TRP A 45 16.33 9.47 5.83
C TRP A 45 15.79 10.64 6.68
N ASN A 46 16.45 11.77 6.73
CA ASN A 46 16.16 12.87 7.66
C ASN A 46 15.95 14.24 7.00
N GLY A 47 16.11 14.35 5.65
CA GLY A 47 16.00 15.60 4.93
C GLY A 47 17.21 16.52 5.09
N ILE A 48 18.39 15.94 5.37
CA ILE A 48 19.65 16.66 5.55
C ILE A 48 20.65 16.19 4.49
N SER A 49 21.30 17.13 3.82
CA SER A 49 22.50 16.90 3.04
C SER A 49 23.73 17.47 3.78
N ARG A 50 24.85 16.80 3.58
CA ARG A 50 26.15 17.22 4.12
C ARG A 50 26.98 17.98 3.09
N GLU A 51 26.42 18.27 1.94
CA GLU A 51 27.07 19.04 0.89
C GLU A 51 27.29 20.50 1.31
N THR A 52 28.28 21.13 0.72
CA THR A 52 28.54 22.58 0.83
C THR A 52 28.60 23.19 -0.56
N GLY A 53 28.54 24.52 -0.63
CA GLY A 53 28.55 25.24 -1.90
C GLY A 53 27.14 25.41 -2.49
N ILE A 54 26.16 25.61 -1.65
CA ILE A 54 24.77 25.83 -2.08
C ILE A 54 24.47 27.33 -2.12
N VAL A 55 23.84 27.77 -3.20
CA VAL A 55 23.47 29.18 -3.39
C VAL A 55 22.52 29.69 -2.31
N ASP A 56 22.72 30.93 -1.87
CA ASP A 56 21.89 31.58 -0.84
C ASP A 56 20.61 32.17 -1.44
N LYS A 57 20.69 32.61 -2.66
CA LYS A 57 19.63 33.31 -3.37
C LYS A 57 19.40 32.72 -4.75
N TRP A 58 18.19 32.69 -5.18
CA TRP A 58 17.82 32.39 -6.53
C TRP A 58 16.44 32.97 -6.87
N ASN A 59 16.16 33.10 -8.15
CA ASN A 59 14.89 33.61 -8.64
C ASN A 59 14.39 32.73 -9.79
N PRO A 60 13.13 32.27 -9.76
CA PRO A 60 12.56 31.48 -10.85
C PRO A 60 12.63 32.15 -12.22
N LYS A 61 12.88 33.47 -12.27
CA LYS A 61 13.03 34.26 -13.50
C LYS A 61 14.45 34.22 -14.09
N GLY A 62 15.39 33.51 -13.49
CA GLY A 62 16.70 33.27 -14.12
C GLY A 62 17.93 33.31 -13.20
N GLU A 63 17.91 34.07 -12.09
CA GLU A 63 19.08 34.12 -11.17
C GLU A 63 19.35 32.71 -10.56
N ASN A 64 20.53 32.17 -10.81
CA ASN A 64 20.98 30.86 -10.35
C ASN A 64 20.08 29.68 -10.80
N VAL A 65 19.24 29.84 -11.80
CA VAL A 65 18.57 28.73 -12.48
C VAL A 65 19.49 28.19 -13.57
N LEU A 66 19.95 26.96 -13.43
CA LEU A 66 20.80 26.28 -14.40
C LEU A 66 19.99 25.74 -15.57
N TRP A 67 18.85 25.11 -15.26
CA TRP A 67 17.85 24.66 -16.23
C TRP A 67 16.47 24.50 -15.57
N GLN A 68 15.45 24.38 -16.40
CA GLN A 68 14.09 24.03 -15.99
C GLN A 68 13.44 23.11 -17.01
N SER A 69 12.64 22.16 -16.54
CA SER A 69 11.89 21.22 -17.39
C SER A 69 10.39 21.31 -17.07
N LYS A 70 9.60 21.77 -18.06
CA LYS A 70 8.13 21.77 -17.96
C LYS A 70 7.56 20.35 -18.06
N GLU A 71 8.23 19.46 -18.78
CA GLU A 71 7.84 18.06 -18.90
C GLU A 71 7.89 17.32 -17.55
N ALA A 72 8.84 17.71 -16.69
CA ALA A 72 9.00 17.19 -15.34
C ALA A 72 8.20 17.99 -14.28
N ALA A 73 7.24 18.81 -14.72
CA ALA A 73 6.32 19.51 -13.81
C ALA A 73 5.44 18.51 -13.07
N GLY A 74 5.34 18.66 -11.75
CA GLY A 74 4.55 17.70 -10.97
C GLY A 74 4.52 18.00 -9.48
N ARG A 75 4.02 17.04 -8.73
CA ARG A 75 3.90 17.07 -7.27
C ARG A 75 4.83 16.08 -6.57
N SER A 76 5.49 15.22 -7.33
CA SER A 76 6.44 14.23 -6.84
C SER A 76 7.75 14.91 -6.38
N THR A 77 8.36 14.38 -5.33
CA THR A 77 9.75 14.68 -5.00
C THR A 77 10.66 13.87 -5.91
N PRO A 78 11.57 14.50 -6.68
CA PRO A 78 12.51 13.77 -7.51
C PRO A 78 13.60 13.09 -6.67
N ILE A 79 14.31 12.15 -7.27
CA ILE A 79 15.55 11.58 -6.74
C ILE A 79 16.69 11.79 -7.73
N VAL A 80 17.92 11.78 -7.21
CA VAL A 80 19.14 11.79 -8.04
C VAL A 80 20.00 10.60 -7.70
N MET A 81 20.44 9.88 -8.72
CA MET A 81 21.31 8.72 -8.59
C MET A 81 22.13 8.53 -9.88
N ASN A 82 23.45 8.38 -9.73
CA ASN A 82 24.37 8.15 -10.84
C ASN A 82 24.25 9.19 -11.96
N GLY A 83 24.20 10.48 -11.61
CA GLY A 83 24.09 11.59 -12.55
C GLY A 83 22.75 11.71 -13.28
N LYS A 84 21.74 10.92 -12.91
CA LYS A 84 20.40 10.94 -13.47
C LYS A 84 19.39 11.40 -12.41
N ILE A 85 18.41 12.19 -12.84
CA ILE A 85 17.27 12.56 -12.01
C ILE A 85 16.05 11.77 -12.45
N TYR A 86 15.29 11.24 -11.49
CA TYR A 86 14.08 10.47 -11.76
C TYR A 86 12.90 11.10 -11.03
N THR A 87 11.76 11.18 -11.72
CA THR A 87 10.51 11.66 -11.15
C THR A 87 9.32 10.97 -11.80
N ILE A 88 8.19 10.94 -11.12
CA ILE A 88 6.91 10.50 -11.67
C ILE A 88 6.01 11.72 -11.89
N VAL A 89 5.38 11.80 -13.06
CA VAL A 89 4.54 12.93 -13.44
C VAL A 89 3.27 12.46 -14.16
N ARG A 90 2.32 13.36 -14.35
CA ARG A 90 1.17 13.11 -15.22
C ARG A 90 1.66 12.94 -16.65
N ASP A 91 1.14 11.95 -17.35
CA ASP A 91 1.31 11.82 -18.79
C ASP A 91 0.08 12.35 -19.50
N GLN A 92 0.27 13.16 -20.55
CA GLN A 92 -0.78 13.76 -21.38
C GLN A 92 -1.98 14.33 -20.59
N PRO A 93 -1.75 15.22 -19.60
CA PRO A 93 -2.80 15.72 -18.72
C PRO A 93 -3.95 16.41 -19.47
N GLY A 94 -5.20 16.12 -19.07
CA GLY A 94 -6.40 16.70 -19.65
C GLY A 94 -6.80 16.13 -21.02
N THR A 95 -6.16 15.03 -21.45
CA THR A 95 -6.49 14.33 -22.70
C THR A 95 -7.16 12.99 -22.40
N PRO A 96 -7.82 12.37 -23.40
CA PRO A 96 -8.33 11.01 -23.28
C PRO A 96 -7.25 9.94 -23.01
N LYS A 97 -5.98 10.28 -23.20
CA LYS A 97 -4.84 9.39 -22.99
C LYS A 97 -4.10 9.64 -21.68
N GLU A 98 -4.70 10.41 -20.78
CA GLU A 98 -4.04 10.77 -19.52
C GLU A 98 -3.68 9.53 -18.69
N GLY A 99 -2.42 9.50 -18.23
CA GLY A 99 -1.83 8.46 -17.40
C GLY A 99 -0.76 9.02 -16.47
N GLU A 100 0.15 8.17 -16.07
CA GLU A 100 1.37 8.50 -15.34
C GLU A 100 2.59 8.11 -16.16
N LYS A 101 3.70 8.80 -15.95
CA LYS A 101 4.99 8.39 -16.50
C LYS A 101 6.14 8.63 -15.54
N VAL A 102 7.09 7.72 -15.57
CA VAL A 102 8.41 7.89 -14.98
C VAL A 102 9.28 8.62 -16.00
N LEU A 103 9.90 9.72 -15.59
CA LEU A 103 10.88 10.46 -16.37
C LEU A 103 12.27 10.27 -15.79
N CYS A 104 13.22 10.05 -16.67
CA CYS A 104 14.66 10.12 -16.39
C CYS A 104 15.28 11.27 -17.17
N LEU A 105 15.89 12.21 -16.47
CA LEU A 105 16.61 13.32 -17.06
C LEU A 105 18.09 13.25 -16.66
N ASP A 106 18.94 13.86 -17.46
CA ASP A 106 20.31 14.17 -17.05
C ASP A 106 20.29 15.18 -15.91
N ALA A 107 20.95 14.92 -14.83
CA ALA A 107 20.93 15.79 -13.64
C ALA A 107 21.65 17.12 -13.88
N VAL A 108 22.61 17.18 -14.82
CA VAL A 108 23.41 18.37 -15.12
C VAL A 108 22.72 19.26 -16.14
N THR A 109 22.20 18.67 -17.23
CA THR A 109 21.65 19.41 -18.38
C THR A 109 20.14 19.53 -18.38
N GLY A 110 19.42 18.65 -17.67
CA GLY A 110 17.97 18.56 -17.69
C GLY A 110 17.40 17.87 -18.94
N GLU A 111 18.27 17.33 -19.82
CA GLU A 111 17.85 16.61 -21.02
C GLU A 111 17.21 15.27 -20.69
N LYS A 112 16.13 14.95 -21.39
CA LYS A 112 15.44 13.67 -21.23
C LYS A 112 16.30 12.52 -21.76
N LYS A 113 16.57 11.53 -20.90
CA LYS A 113 17.25 10.28 -21.28
C LYS A 113 16.25 9.23 -21.73
N TRP A 114 15.17 9.05 -20.97
CA TRP A 114 14.08 8.13 -21.28
C TRP A 114 12.80 8.47 -20.49
N GLU A 115 11.71 7.88 -20.91
CA GLU A 115 10.44 7.88 -20.18
C GLU A 115 9.77 6.51 -20.24
N TYR A 116 8.97 6.19 -19.23
CA TYR A 116 8.15 5.00 -19.17
C TYR A 116 6.74 5.38 -18.75
N ALA A 117 5.78 5.31 -19.69
CA ALA A 117 4.39 5.70 -19.48
C ALA A 117 3.50 4.47 -19.15
N PHE A 118 2.48 4.67 -18.32
CA PHE A 118 1.49 3.67 -17.97
C PHE A 118 0.13 4.30 -17.65
N ASN A 119 -0.94 3.53 -17.85
CA ASN A 119 -2.30 4.01 -17.67
C ASN A 119 -2.70 4.12 -16.20
N VAL A 120 -3.51 5.12 -15.87
CA VAL A 120 -4.30 5.18 -14.64
C VAL A 120 -5.65 4.51 -14.90
N PHE A 121 -6.04 3.57 -14.04
CA PHE A 121 -7.29 2.83 -14.15
C PHE A 121 -7.95 2.65 -12.77
N LEU A 122 -9.26 2.63 -12.77
CA LEU A 122 -10.13 2.30 -11.63
C LEU A 122 -9.65 2.84 -10.26
N SER A 123 -9.13 4.08 -10.26
CA SER A 123 -8.66 4.78 -9.08
C SER A 123 -9.71 5.78 -8.57
N ASP A 124 -9.76 5.98 -7.25
CA ASP A 124 -10.56 7.03 -6.62
C ASP A 124 -9.86 8.40 -6.64
N VAL A 125 -8.68 8.45 -7.18
CA VAL A 125 -7.82 9.63 -7.21
C VAL A 125 -8.32 10.62 -8.26
N PRO A 126 -8.52 11.91 -7.90
CA PRO A 126 -8.76 12.93 -8.89
C PRO A 126 -7.47 13.18 -9.71
N ASP A 127 -7.63 13.67 -10.93
CA ASP A 127 -6.55 13.99 -11.86
C ASP A 127 -5.45 14.87 -11.23
N THR A 128 -5.84 15.80 -10.37
CA THR A 128 -4.90 16.70 -9.67
C THR A 128 -3.91 15.99 -8.75
N ARG A 129 -4.07 14.68 -8.54
CA ARG A 129 -3.20 13.86 -7.67
C ARG A 129 -2.44 12.76 -8.40
N VAL A 130 -2.63 12.64 -9.70
CA VAL A 130 -1.85 11.76 -10.57
C VAL A 130 -0.42 12.28 -10.65
N GLY A 131 0.58 11.38 -10.69
CA GLY A 131 1.99 11.75 -10.65
C GLY A 131 2.43 12.36 -9.31
N TRP A 132 1.86 11.94 -8.19
CA TRP A 132 2.20 12.49 -6.87
C TRP A 132 3.07 11.57 -6.01
N SER A 133 3.12 10.30 -6.30
CA SER A 133 4.01 9.37 -5.65
C SER A 133 5.49 9.71 -5.91
N CYS A 134 6.38 9.25 -5.03
CA CYS A 134 7.81 9.44 -5.23
C CYS A 134 8.47 8.13 -5.67
N ILE A 135 9.53 8.24 -6.44
CA ILE A 135 10.39 7.14 -6.86
C ILE A 135 11.44 6.88 -5.79
N THR A 136 11.89 5.65 -5.69
CA THR A 136 13.07 5.28 -4.89
C THR A 136 14.09 4.58 -5.78
N GLY A 137 15.35 4.97 -5.67
CA GLY A 137 16.47 4.33 -6.33
C GLY A 137 17.14 3.28 -5.44
N ASP A 138 17.76 2.30 -6.08
CA ASP A 138 18.64 1.34 -5.44
C ASP A 138 20.08 1.60 -5.88
N PRO A 139 20.92 2.20 -5.01
CA PRO A 139 22.31 2.47 -5.37
C PRO A 139 23.16 1.24 -5.70
N GLU A 140 22.72 0.05 -5.26
CA GLU A 140 23.45 -1.21 -5.54
C GLU A 140 23.27 -1.68 -6.97
N THR A 141 22.05 -1.54 -7.53
CA THR A 141 21.72 -2.04 -8.87
C THR A 141 21.55 -0.94 -9.91
N GLY A 142 21.38 0.32 -9.47
CA GLY A 142 20.99 1.44 -10.30
C GLY A 142 19.50 1.43 -10.68
N ASN A 143 18.73 0.41 -10.31
CA ASN A 143 17.31 0.29 -10.60
C ASN A 143 16.49 1.32 -9.83
N VAL A 144 15.32 1.66 -10.37
CA VAL A 144 14.36 2.55 -9.74
C VAL A 144 13.01 1.86 -9.57
N PHE A 145 12.34 2.17 -8.46
CA PHE A 145 11.04 1.61 -8.10
C PHE A 145 10.00 2.71 -8.06
N ALA A 146 8.94 2.55 -8.85
CA ALA A 146 7.85 3.50 -8.97
C ALA A 146 6.52 2.86 -8.58
N LEU A 147 5.72 3.57 -7.78
CA LEU A 147 4.38 3.17 -7.40
C LEU A 147 3.38 4.22 -7.89
N GLY A 148 2.57 3.86 -8.87
CA GLY A 148 1.52 4.72 -9.42
C GLY A 148 0.26 4.77 -8.56
N VAL A 149 -0.59 5.76 -8.80
CA VAL A 149 -1.81 6.04 -8.00
C VAL A 149 -2.87 4.93 -8.05
N CYS A 150 -2.87 4.09 -9.06
CA CYS A 150 -3.76 2.93 -9.16
C CYS A 150 -3.18 1.66 -8.53
N GLY A 151 -1.99 1.74 -7.93
CA GLY A 151 -1.30 0.59 -7.36
C GLY A 151 -0.42 -0.17 -8.35
N GLN A 152 -0.13 0.41 -9.52
CA GLN A 152 0.87 -0.14 -10.43
C GLN A 152 2.25 0.05 -9.84
N PHE A 153 2.92 -1.03 -9.49
CA PHE A 153 4.26 -1.05 -8.89
C PHE A 153 5.27 -1.64 -9.85
N GLN A 154 6.34 -0.92 -10.14
CA GLN A 154 7.26 -1.23 -11.23
C GLN A 154 8.71 -1.11 -10.79
N CYS A 155 9.55 -2.01 -11.29
CA CYS A 155 11.00 -1.93 -11.23
C CYS A 155 11.53 -1.65 -12.64
N LEU A 156 12.22 -0.53 -12.80
CA LEU A 156 12.84 -0.12 -14.05
C LEU A 156 14.35 -0.13 -13.94
N SER A 157 15.03 -0.58 -15.02
CA SER A 157 16.49 -0.51 -15.11
C SER A 157 16.97 0.94 -15.25
N PRO A 158 18.28 1.21 -15.08
CA PRO A 158 18.87 2.54 -15.33
C PRO A 158 18.61 3.08 -16.76
N GLU A 159 18.31 2.20 -17.74
CA GLU A 159 17.98 2.52 -19.13
C GLU A 159 16.49 2.64 -19.40
N GLY A 160 15.63 2.51 -18.37
CA GLY A 160 14.17 2.61 -18.48
C GLY A 160 13.46 1.34 -18.93
N LYS A 161 14.15 0.20 -18.94
CA LYS A 161 13.53 -1.10 -19.27
C LYS A 161 12.75 -1.61 -18.06
N LEU A 162 11.50 -2.01 -18.27
CA LEU A 162 10.71 -2.71 -17.26
C LEU A 162 11.33 -4.08 -16.97
N LEU A 163 11.68 -4.32 -15.71
CA LEU A 163 12.24 -5.58 -15.23
C LEU A 163 11.15 -6.49 -14.66
N TRP A 164 10.26 -5.93 -13.85
CA TRP A 164 9.08 -6.59 -13.31
C TRP A 164 8.04 -5.56 -12.87
N GLU A 165 6.78 -5.99 -12.80
CA GLU A 165 5.67 -5.16 -12.34
C GLU A 165 4.63 -5.96 -11.56
N HIS A 166 3.87 -5.24 -10.72
CA HIS A 166 2.69 -5.72 -10.01
C HIS A 166 1.53 -4.73 -10.10
N SER A 167 0.32 -5.23 -10.20
CA SER A 167 -0.88 -4.47 -9.94
C SER A 167 -1.35 -4.76 -8.51
N LEU A 168 -0.90 -3.93 -7.56
CA LEU A 168 -1.15 -4.17 -6.14
C LEU A 168 -2.64 -4.15 -5.79
N SER A 169 -3.46 -3.42 -6.55
CA SER A 169 -4.91 -3.40 -6.40
C SER A 169 -5.52 -4.74 -6.78
N GLU A 170 -5.15 -5.28 -7.93
CA GLU A 170 -5.73 -6.50 -8.49
C GLU A 170 -5.14 -7.78 -7.86
N GLU A 171 -3.86 -7.76 -7.49
CA GLU A 171 -3.19 -8.94 -6.91
C GLU A 171 -3.34 -9.03 -5.40
N TYR A 172 -3.25 -7.90 -4.69
CA TYR A 172 -3.18 -7.87 -3.23
C TYR A 172 -4.33 -7.13 -2.56
N GLY A 173 -5.20 -6.47 -3.35
CA GLY A 173 -6.34 -5.72 -2.83
C GLY A 173 -5.99 -4.39 -2.19
N LEU A 174 -4.98 -3.70 -2.73
CA LEU A 174 -4.66 -2.34 -2.34
C LEU A 174 -5.86 -1.42 -2.60
N LEU A 175 -6.23 -0.63 -1.62
CA LEU A 175 -7.28 0.37 -1.74
C LEU A 175 -6.67 1.72 -2.08
N SER A 176 -6.97 2.20 -3.27
CA SER A 176 -6.75 3.59 -3.66
C SER A 176 -7.86 4.45 -3.06
N THR A 177 -7.71 4.88 -1.81
CA THR A 177 -8.72 5.67 -1.10
C THR A 177 -8.22 7.07 -0.76
N TYR A 178 -9.18 8.01 -0.64
CA TYR A 178 -8.93 9.37 -0.16
C TYR A 178 -7.76 10.10 -0.79
N GLY A 179 -7.71 10.01 -2.11
CA GLY A 179 -6.86 10.87 -2.89
C GLY A 179 -5.48 10.32 -3.16
N GLY A 180 -5.36 9.04 -3.52
CA GLY A 180 -4.17 8.47 -4.13
C GLY A 180 -2.94 8.63 -3.27
N ARG A 181 -3.10 8.32 -2.01
CA ARG A 181 -2.02 8.35 -1.05
C ARG A 181 -1.14 7.12 -1.26
N THR A 182 -0.26 7.25 -2.22
CA THR A 182 0.76 6.25 -2.48
C THR A 182 1.97 6.52 -1.60
N ASN A 183 2.44 5.51 -0.91
CA ASN A 183 3.65 5.61 -0.11
C ASN A 183 4.88 5.38 -0.98
N VAL A 184 5.98 5.99 -0.58
CA VAL A 184 7.25 5.83 -1.27
C VAL A 184 7.80 4.42 -1.00
N PRO A 185 8.25 3.67 -2.01
CA PRO A 185 8.92 2.39 -1.80
C PRO A 185 10.18 2.55 -0.95
N LEU A 186 10.46 1.57 -0.10
CA LEU A 186 11.65 1.51 0.75
C LEU A 186 12.55 0.38 0.28
N VAL A 187 13.77 0.71 -0.18
CA VAL A 187 14.78 -0.29 -0.55
C VAL A 187 15.67 -0.59 0.66
N HIS A 188 15.85 -1.86 0.97
CA HIS A 188 16.79 -2.32 1.99
C HIS A 188 17.38 -3.68 1.65
N ARG A 189 18.69 -3.74 1.43
CA ARG A 189 19.41 -4.96 1.03
C ARG A 189 18.69 -5.63 -0.17
N GLN A 190 18.25 -6.90 0.00
CA GLN A 190 17.58 -7.65 -1.07
C GLN A 190 16.08 -7.35 -1.26
N VAL A 191 15.48 -6.49 -0.45
CA VAL A 191 14.03 -6.22 -0.54
C VAL A 191 13.71 -4.79 -0.93
N VAL A 192 12.59 -4.63 -1.63
CA VAL A 192 11.87 -3.37 -1.74
C VAL A 192 10.51 -3.53 -1.06
N ILE A 193 10.15 -2.59 -0.19
CA ILE A 193 8.98 -2.65 0.69
C ILE A 193 8.03 -1.53 0.30
N ILE A 194 6.76 -1.87 0.14
CA ILE A 194 5.67 -0.90 -0.05
C ILE A 194 4.66 -1.02 1.09
N SER A 195 3.92 0.03 1.33
CA SER A 195 2.83 0.00 2.31
C SER A 195 1.54 0.60 1.76
N ALA A 196 0.41 0.04 2.16
CA ALA A 196 -0.91 0.53 1.79
C ALA A 196 -2.00 -0.06 2.68
N ILE A 197 -3.21 0.50 2.61
CA ILE A 197 -4.38 -0.19 3.12
C ILE A 197 -4.74 -1.30 2.15
N VAL A 198 -4.72 -2.52 2.62
CA VAL A 198 -4.93 -3.74 1.82
C VAL A 198 -6.09 -4.55 2.39
N ILE A 199 -6.97 -5.02 1.52
CA ILE A 199 -7.94 -6.09 1.78
C ILE A 199 -7.50 -7.29 0.95
N GLY A 200 -6.66 -8.13 1.52
CA GLY A 200 -6.17 -9.33 0.88
C GLY A 200 -7.21 -10.46 0.88
N TRP A 201 -6.73 -11.67 0.77
CA TRP A 201 -7.55 -12.87 0.78
C TRP A 201 -7.27 -13.74 2.02
N GLY A 202 -8.16 -14.67 2.32
CA GLY A 202 -8.00 -15.57 3.46
C GLY A 202 -7.85 -14.83 4.79
N LYS A 203 -6.78 -15.08 5.51
CA LYS A 203 -6.45 -14.43 6.80
C LYS A 203 -6.31 -12.90 6.67
N MET A 204 -6.01 -12.39 5.47
CA MET A 204 -5.82 -10.96 5.21
C MET A 204 -7.06 -10.25 4.68
N ALA A 205 -8.22 -10.89 4.65
CA ALA A 205 -9.47 -10.32 4.13
C ALA A 205 -10.01 -9.13 4.94
N LYS A 206 -9.50 -8.87 6.15
CA LYS A 206 -9.79 -7.63 6.89
C LYS A 206 -8.89 -6.49 6.42
N PRO A 207 -9.44 -5.29 6.18
CA PRO A 207 -8.60 -4.14 5.84
C PRO A 207 -7.61 -3.85 6.97
N ALA A 208 -6.37 -3.62 6.59
CA ALA A 208 -5.32 -3.18 7.49
C ALA A 208 -4.29 -2.36 6.72
N HIS A 209 -3.55 -1.50 7.42
CA HIS A 209 -2.34 -0.92 6.86
C HIS A 209 -1.28 -2.02 6.83
N ARG A 210 -0.94 -2.50 5.64
CA ARG A 210 0.00 -3.60 5.44
C ARG A 210 1.23 -3.16 4.68
N PHE A 211 2.31 -3.85 4.98
CA PHE A 211 3.57 -3.80 4.27
C PHE A 211 3.74 -5.08 3.48
N ILE A 212 4.20 -4.93 2.25
CA ILE A 212 4.56 -6.03 1.36
C ILE A 212 6.01 -5.82 0.98
N ALA A 213 6.86 -6.79 1.29
CA ALA A 213 8.23 -6.81 0.80
C ALA A 213 8.34 -7.72 -0.41
N PHE A 214 8.98 -7.21 -1.43
CA PHE A 214 9.32 -7.95 -2.64
C PHE A 214 10.84 -8.13 -2.74
N ASP A 215 11.31 -9.24 -3.29
CA ASP A 215 12.70 -9.36 -3.70
C ASP A 215 12.95 -8.33 -4.82
N LYS A 216 13.86 -7.41 -4.62
CA LYS A 216 14.08 -6.28 -5.52
C LYS A 216 14.56 -6.67 -6.92
N ARG A 217 15.07 -7.92 -7.09
CA ARG A 217 15.62 -8.41 -8.37
C ARG A 217 14.55 -9.01 -9.27
N ASN A 218 13.57 -9.74 -8.70
CA ASN A 218 12.60 -10.51 -9.47
C ASN A 218 11.13 -10.24 -9.13
N GLY A 219 10.86 -9.36 -8.15
CA GLY A 219 9.50 -9.00 -7.75
C GLY A 219 8.75 -10.06 -6.94
N GLN A 220 9.35 -11.18 -6.55
CA GLN A 220 8.67 -12.18 -5.72
C GLN A 220 8.34 -11.62 -4.33
N ALA A 221 7.12 -11.88 -3.85
CA ALA A 221 6.72 -11.49 -2.51
C ALA A 221 7.50 -12.29 -1.44
N VAL A 222 8.15 -11.57 -0.51
CA VAL A 222 9.04 -12.13 0.50
C VAL A 222 8.35 -12.24 1.86
N TRP A 223 7.63 -11.19 2.27
CA TRP A 223 6.84 -11.19 3.49
C TRP A 223 5.69 -10.19 3.44
N PHE A 224 4.65 -10.47 4.23
CA PHE A 224 3.52 -9.60 4.50
C PHE A 224 3.38 -9.38 5.98
N GLU A 225 3.18 -8.15 6.39
CA GLU A 225 2.85 -7.83 7.77
C GLU A 225 1.91 -6.62 7.83
N GLY A 226 1.16 -6.51 8.91
CA GLY A 226 0.19 -5.44 9.06
C GLY A 226 0.21 -4.82 10.45
N THR A 227 -0.29 -3.61 10.52
CA THR A 227 -0.61 -2.94 11.78
C THR A 227 -1.97 -3.42 12.30
N ARG A 228 -2.67 -2.62 13.08
CA ARG A 228 -3.99 -3.00 13.60
C ARG A 228 -5.04 -3.11 12.47
N PRO A 229 -5.84 -4.18 12.40
CA PRO A 229 -6.96 -4.28 11.46
C PRO A 229 -8.00 -3.18 11.66
N LEU A 230 -8.75 -2.89 10.57
CA LEU A 230 -9.80 -1.88 10.52
C LEU A 230 -9.30 -0.47 10.87
N PRO A 231 -8.26 0.02 10.17
CA PRO A 231 -7.78 1.39 10.36
C PRO A 231 -8.90 2.37 9.98
N TYR A 232 -8.98 3.48 10.72
CA TYR A 232 -9.99 4.47 10.44
C TYR A 232 -9.72 5.25 9.15
N ASP A 233 -8.44 5.44 8.81
CA ASP A 233 -8.00 6.23 7.65
C ASP A 233 -6.84 5.55 6.91
N THR A 234 -6.41 6.15 5.82
CA THR A 234 -5.18 5.84 5.10
C THR A 234 -4.04 6.71 5.61
N THR A 235 -2.81 6.39 5.22
CA THR A 235 -1.63 7.20 5.52
C THR A 235 -0.70 7.26 4.30
N TYR A 236 0.11 8.29 4.24
CA TYR A 236 1.24 8.45 3.32
C TYR A 236 2.58 8.65 4.05
N SER A 237 2.62 8.30 5.35
CA SER A 237 3.88 8.22 6.08
C SER A 237 4.80 7.18 5.46
N THR A 238 5.97 7.60 5.04
CA THR A 238 6.99 6.70 4.48
C THR A 238 7.84 6.13 5.61
N PRO A 239 8.14 4.82 5.62
CA PRO A 239 9.07 4.26 6.59
C PRO A 239 10.46 4.87 6.48
N VAL A 240 11.13 5.06 7.61
CA VAL A 240 12.55 5.43 7.68
C VAL A 240 13.36 4.29 8.27
N LEU A 241 14.53 4.05 7.70
CA LEU A 241 15.48 3.04 8.21
C LEU A 241 16.37 3.64 9.30
N THR A 242 16.48 2.91 10.40
CA THR A 242 17.33 3.29 11.52
C THR A 242 17.92 2.06 12.20
N THR A 243 18.91 2.27 13.07
CA THR A 243 19.42 1.22 13.97
C THR A 243 19.26 1.70 15.41
N ILE A 244 18.52 0.93 16.21
CA ILE A 244 18.26 1.18 17.63
C ILE A 244 18.64 -0.07 18.41
N ASN A 245 19.39 0.06 19.48
CA ASN A 245 19.87 -1.07 20.28
C ASN A 245 20.56 -2.17 19.42
N GLY A 246 21.33 -1.76 18.42
CA GLY A 246 22.01 -2.68 17.51
C GLY A 246 21.10 -3.47 16.58
N GLN A 247 19.81 -3.14 16.50
CA GLN A 247 18.84 -3.77 15.63
C GLN A 247 18.42 -2.81 14.52
N ARG A 248 18.41 -3.30 13.27
CA ARG A 248 17.88 -2.55 12.12
C ARG A 248 16.35 -2.54 12.15
N LEU A 249 15.78 -1.34 12.08
CA LEU A 249 14.35 -1.11 12.13
C LEU A 249 13.88 -0.21 10.99
N MET A 250 12.63 -0.37 10.57
CA MET A 250 11.88 0.62 9.82
C MET A 250 10.81 1.20 10.74
N VAL A 251 10.78 2.55 10.85
CA VAL A 251 9.84 3.29 11.71
C VAL A 251 8.90 4.11 10.84
N PHE A 252 7.60 4.07 11.11
CA PHE A 252 6.59 4.71 10.26
C PHE A 252 5.32 5.08 11.02
N GLY A 253 4.58 6.06 10.48
CA GLY A 253 3.21 6.36 10.88
C GLY A 253 2.22 5.45 10.15
N SER A 254 1.09 5.16 10.77
CA SER A 254 0.11 4.22 10.26
C SER A 254 -1.29 4.80 10.12
N GLY A 255 -2.09 4.23 9.24
CA GLY A 255 -3.51 4.53 9.07
C GLY A 255 -4.37 4.21 10.29
N ASP A 256 -3.86 3.42 11.23
CA ASP A 256 -4.52 3.10 12.50
C ASP A 256 -4.29 4.13 13.62
N GLY A 257 -3.50 5.18 13.35
CA GLY A 257 -3.21 6.26 14.29
C GLY A 257 -2.00 6.00 15.19
N GLY A 258 -1.21 4.96 14.90
CA GLY A 258 0.02 4.62 15.61
C GLY A 258 1.30 4.99 14.87
N ILE A 259 2.39 5.03 15.61
CA ILE A 259 3.77 4.90 15.12
C ILE A 259 4.22 3.48 15.44
N HIS A 260 4.86 2.85 14.48
CA HIS A 260 5.30 1.46 14.62
C HIS A 260 6.76 1.30 14.23
N ALA A 261 7.43 0.29 14.79
CA ALA A 261 8.73 -0.18 14.33
C ALA A 261 8.68 -1.66 13.97
N PHE A 262 9.16 -1.99 12.76
CA PHE A 262 9.26 -3.36 12.26
C PHE A 262 10.69 -3.67 11.85
N GLN A 263 11.06 -4.94 11.85
CA GLN A 263 12.27 -5.43 11.21
C GLN A 263 12.09 -5.40 9.68
N PRO A 264 12.95 -4.74 8.92
CA PRO A 264 12.71 -4.59 7.47
C PRO A 264 12.86 -5.87 6.65
N LEU A 265 13.65 -6.85 7.11
CA LEU A 265 13.85 -8.11 6.37
C LEU A 265 12.82 -9.20 6.69
N THR A 266 12.20 -9.15 7.87
CA THR A 266 11.27 -10.20 8.33
C THR A 266 9.82 -9.72 8.47
N GLY A 267 9.60 -8.40 8.50
CA GLY A 267 8.30 -7.81 8.81
C GLY A 267 7.91 -7.85 10.29
N ARG A 268 8.73 -8.46 11.16
CA ARG A 268 8.40 -8.63 12.59
C ARG A 268 8.22 -7.28 13.27
N LYS A 269 7.07 -7.08 13.90
CA LYS A 269 6.74 -5.91 14.72
C LYS A 269 7.54 -5.91 16.02
N ILE A 270 8.17 -4.78 16.34
CA ILE A 270 8.98 -4.61 17.54
C ILE A 270 8.22 -3.81 18.59
N TRP A 271 7.67 -2.67 18.21
CA TRP A 271 6.84 -1.88 19.12
C TRP A 271 5.76 -1.06 18.38
N THR A 272 4.77 -0.62 19.14
CA THR A 272 3.68 0.25 18.71
C THR A 272 3.47 1.36 19.72
N TYR A 273 3.34 2.60 19.26
CA TYR A 273 2.92 3.77 20.04
C TYR A 273 1.64 4.36 19.41
N ASN A 274 0.51 4.30 20.12
CA ASN A 274 -0.76 4.84 19.66
C ASN A 274 -0.91 6.28 20.12
N VAL A 275 -1.21 7.21 19.20
CA VAL A 275 -1.25 8.65 19.50
C VAL A 275 -2.49 9.34 18.93
N SER A 276 -3.00 8.86 17.80
CA SER A 276 -4.10 9.50 17.08
C SER A 276 -5.29 8.56 16.91
N ARG A 277 -6.49 9.10 16.78
CA ARG A 277 -7.69 8.33 16.38
C ARG A 277 -7.73 8.05 14.89
N ARG A 278 -6.98 8.81 14.08
CA ARG A 278 -6.90 8.67 12.63
C ARG A 278 -5.46 8.44 12.18
N GLY A 279 -5.28 8.31 10.86
CA GLY A 279 -3.97 8.03 10.28
C GLY A 279 -2.93 9.12 10.57
N VAL A 280 -1.72 8.68 10.98
CA VAL A 280 -0.54 9.53 11.08
C VAL A 280 0.13 9.59 9.73
N ASN A 281 0.21 10.77 9.13
CA ASN A 281 0.75 10.96 7.78
C ASN A 281 2.20 11.48 7.76
N THR A 282 2.65 12.07 8.84
CA THR A 282 4.01 12.59 8.98
C THR A 282 5.00 11.42 9.02
N THR A 283 6.02 11.46 8.17
CA THR A 283 7.13 10.52 8.25
C THR A 283 7.96 10.83 9.48
N PRO A 284 8.25 9.83 10.33
CA PRO A 284 9.04 10.02 11.54
C PRO A 284 10.47 10.50 11.23
N LEU A 285 11.01 11.28 12.13
CA LEU A 285 12.43 11.64 12.19
C LEU A 285 13.08 10.88 13.34
N VAL A 286 14.18 10.21 13.08
CA VAL A 286 14.92 9.46 14.10
C VAL A 286 16.26 10.13 14.37
N VAL A 287 16.52 10.41 15.64
CA VAL A 287 17.79 10.99 16.10
C VAL A 287 18.30 10.15 17.28
N GLY A 288 19.35 9.40 17.05
CA GLY A 288 19.79 8.38 18.01
C GLY A 288 18.67 7.38 18.31
N ASN A 289 18.27 7.28 19.56
CA ASN A 289 17.17 6.41 20.00
C ASN A 289 15.82 7.13 20.15
N THR A 290 15.74 8.41 19.78
CA THR A 290 14.50 9.20 19.91
C THR A 290 13.83 9.36 18.56
N ILE A 291 12.54 9.10 18.53
CA ILE A 291 11.68 9.26 17.34
C ILE A 291 10.82 10.51 17.55
N TYR A 292 10.87 11.44 16.60
CA TYR A 292 10.01 12.62 16.55
C TYR A 292 9.01 12.49 15.42
N SER A 293 7.74 12.79 15.69
CA SER A 293 6.70 12.82 14.68
C SER A 293 5.54 13.73 15.11
N GLY A 294 4.58 13.92 14.23
CA GLY A 294 3.40 14.71 14.53
C GLY A 294 2.18 14.22 13.75
N HIS A 295 1.02 14.79 14.08
CA HIS A 295 -0.22 14.58 13.35
C HIS A 295 -1.12 15.81 13.45
N SER A 296 -2.15 15.91 12.61
CA SER A 296 -3.15 17.00 12.60
C SER A 296 -4.55 16.50 13.01
N GLU A 297 -4.66 15.26 13.44
CA GLU A 297 -5.94 14.60 13.72
C GLU A 297 -6.29 14.65 15.21
N GLU A 298 -7.40 14.03 15.61
CA GLU A 298 -7.79 13.94 17.02
C GLU A 298 -6.79 13.09 17.82
N ASN A 299 -6.36 13.58 18.97
CA ASN A 299 -5.54 12.78 19.89
C ASN A 299 -6.36 11.61 20.47
N ILE A 300 -5.67 10.49 20.76
CA ILE A 300 -6.35 9.27 21.22
C ILE A 300 -6.98 9.42 22.60
N ASP A 301 -6.41 10.27 23.45
CA ASP A 301 -6.70 10.43 24.87
C ASP A 301 -7.38 11.75 25.24
N SER A 302 -7.61 12.65 24.26
CA SER A 302 -8.27 13.93 24.49
C SER A 302 -9.09 14.36 23.28
N ASN A 303 -9.83 15.47 23.43
CA ASN A 303 -10.56 16.12 22.33
C ASN A 303 -9.70 17.17 21.60
N LYS A 304 -8.46 17.39 22.03
CA LYS A 304 -7.53 18.27 21.34
C LYS A 304 -7.09 17.66 20.03
N MET A 305 -6.90 18.50 19.02
CA MET A 305 -6.44 18.09 17.70
C MET A 305 -4.98 18.47 17.50
N GLY A 306 -4.26 17.63 16.74
CA GLY A 306 -2.86 17.86 16.40
C GLY A 306 -1.91 17.60 17.57
N ALA A 307 -0.72 17.16 17.24
CA ALA A 307 0.41 17.04 18.17
C ALA A 307 1.75 17.01 17.44
N LEU A 308 2.79 17.44 18.15
CA LEU A 308 4.18 17.13 17.90
C LEU A 308 4.71 16.39 19.14
N PHE A 309 5.45 15.29 18.97
CA PHE A 309 5.84 14.43 20.08
C PHE A 309 7.20 13.75 19.86
N ALA A 310 7.78 13.27 20.95
CA ALA A 310 9.01 12.47 20.98
C ALA A 310 8.78 11.16 21.72
N ILE A 311 9.33 10.07 21.17
CA ILE A 311 9.19 8.70 21.68
C ILE A 311 10.57 8.08 21.92
N ASP A 312 10.70 7.29 22.99
CA ASP A 312 11.85 6.42 23.21
C ASP A 312 11.73 5.14 22.37
N GLY A 313 12.56 5.03 21.34
CA GLY A 313 12.56 3.89 20.42
C GLY A 313 13.25 2.63 20.96
N THR A 314 13.83 2.67 22.16
CA THR A 314 14.51 1.50 22.78
C THR A 314 13.56 0.49 23.40
N LYS A 315 12.29 0.86 23.57
CA LYS A 315 11.24 0.04 24.17
C LYS A 315 10.74 -1.04 23.19
N SER A 316 9.96 -1.99 23.71
CA SER A 316 9.34 -3.06 22.92
C SER A 316 7.88 -3.30 23.32
N GLY A 317 7.09 -3.90 22.42
CA GLY A 317 5.67 -4.17 22.63
C GLY A 317 4.79 -2.93 22.46
N ASP A 318 3.71 -2.82 23.24
CA ASP A 318 2.88 -1.60 23.26
C ASP A 318 3.50 -0.58 24.21
N ILE A 319 4.13 0.44 23.61
CA ILE A 319 4.83 1.49 24.34
C ILE A 319 3.99 2.77 24.54
N THR A 320 2.71 2.72 24.26
CA THR A 320 1.82 3.89 24.33
C THR A 320 1.89 4.63 25.66
N LYS A 321 2.02 3.89 26.77
CA LYS A 321 2.09 4.47 28.13
C LYS A 321 3.52 4.71 28.63
N THR A 322 4.51 4.06 28.05
CA THR A 322 5.87 4.01 28.61
C THR A 322 6.93 4.62 27.70
N GLY A 323 6.59 4.84 26.42
CA GLY A 323 7.54 5.32 25.41
C GLY A 323 7.51 6.82 25.16
N GLU A 324 6.48 7.54 25.62
CA GLU A 324 6.39 8.98 25.43
C GLU A 324 7.44 9.72 26.26
N LYS A 325 8.27 10.55 25.59
CA LYS A 325 9.19 11.46 26.25
C LYS A 325 8.55 12.81 26.53
N TRP A 326 7.91 13.34 25.51
CA TRP A 326 7.08 14.54 25.59
C TRP A 326 6.09 14.59 24.41
N ARG A 327 4.99 15.31 24.60
CA ARG A 327 3.98 15.59 23.58
C ARG A 327 3.37 16.98 23.81
N VAL A 328 3.34 17.78 22.76
CA VAL A 328 2.67 19.09 22.73
C VAL A 328 1.48 18.99 21.79
N THR A 329 0.28 19.17 22.32
CA THR A 329 -0.97 19.14 21.56
C THR A 329 -1.27 20.50 20.91
N GLU A 330 -2.23 20.53 19.97
CA GLU A 330 -2.70 21.73 19.26
C GLU A 330 -1.66 22.30 18.28
N TRP A 331 -0.60 21.52 17.97
CA TRP A 331 0.33 21.76 16.88
C TRP A 331 0.02 20.82 15.71
N PHE A 332 -0.35 21.42 14.58
CA PHE A 332 -0.88 20.70 13.43
C PHE A 332 0.24 20.25 12.47
N VAL A 333 1.13 19.40 12.93
CA VAL A 333 2.25 18.85 12.14
C VAL A 333 1.81 17.54 11.50
N GLY A 334 0.97 17.63 10.47
CA GLY A 334 0.30 16.46 9.91
C GLY A 334 0.79 16.01 8.53
N LYS A 335 1.59 16.81 7.82
CA LYS A 335 1.96 16.51 6.42
C LYS A 335 3.42 16.69 6.13
N SER A 336 4.02 17.76 6.65
CA SER A 336 5.44 18.05 6.51
C SER A 336 6.23 17.29 7.58
N SER A 337 7.27 16.57 7.18
CA SER A 337 8.11 15.81 8.10
C SER A 337 9.19 16.71 8.71
N PRO A 338 9.46 16.66 10.02
CA PRO A 338 10.42 17.52 10.68
C PRO A 338 11.87 17.19 10.32
N ILE A 339 12.79 18.15 10.61
CA ILE A 339 14.23 17.94 10.60
C ILE A 339 14.81 18.31 11.96
N HIS A 340 16.01 17.77 12.28
CA HIS A 340 16.72 18.04 13.51
C HIS A 340 18.08 18.71 13.22
N ILE A 341 18.36 19.83 13.86
CA ILE A 341 19.62 20.56 13.75
C ILE A 341 20.02 21.06 15.15
N ASP A 342 21.18 20.70 15.60
CA ASP A 342 21.82 21.20 16.83
C ASP A 342 20.86 21.22 18.05
N GLY A 343 20.23 20.06 18.34
CA GLY A 343 19.33 19.91 19.49
C GLY A 343 17.95 20.55 19.32
N ARG A 344 17.59 21.01 18.11
CA ARG A 344 16.28 21.61 17.80
C ARG A 344 15.55 20.87 16.71
N ILE A 345 14.24 20.76 16.85
CA ILE A 345 13.32 20.26 15.84
C ILE A 345 12.71 21.45 15.09
N TYR A 346 12.80 21.42 13.76
CA TYR A 346 12.14 22.35 12.86
C TYR A 346 10.97 21.63 12.20
N ALA A 347 9.76 21.98 12.60
CA ALA A 347 8.52 21.33 12.15
C ALA A 347 7.57 22.35 11.53
N ALA A 348 7.10 22.10 10.32
CA ALA A 348 6.14 22.98 9.66
C ALA A 348 4.71 22.48 9.89
N GLU A 349 3.85 23.35 10.42
CA GLU A 349 2.42 23.09 10.53
C GLU A 349 1.71 23.14 9.18
N ASP A 350 0.63 22.39 9.04
CA ASP A 350 -0.19 22.33 7.82
C ASP A 350 -0.68 23.71 7.34
N LYS A 351 -0.95 24.63 8.26
CA LYS A 351 -1.43 25.99 7.99
C LYS A 351 -0.32 27.01 7.69
N GLY A 352 0.95 26.60 7.81
CA GLY A 352 2.10 27.42 7.43
C GLY A 352 2.72 28.22 8.57
N THR A 353 2.95 27.59 9.70
CA THR A 353 3.84 28.05 10.76
C THR A 353 5.04 27.10 10.85
N LEU A 354 6.24 27.61 10.82
CA LEU A 354 7.42 26.84 11.19
C LEU A 354 7.62 26.96 12.70
N LEU A 355 7.59 25.83 13.39
CA LEU A 355 7.89 25.69 14.81
C LEU A 355 9.36 25.29 14.96
N VAL A 356 10.09 26.01 15.79
CA VAL A 356 11.43 25.64 16.24
C VAL A 356 11.33 25.25 17.70
N VAL A 357 11.60 23.99 18.00
CA VAL A 357 11.30 23.36 19.28
C VAL A 357 12.59 22.74 19.87
N ASN A 358 12.79 22.83 21.16
CA ASN A 358 13.85 22.10 21.84
C ASN A 358 13.57 20.59 21.74
N ALA A 359 14.52 19.85 21.21
CA ALA A 359 14.36 18.42 20.97
C ALA A 359 14.27 17.60 22.28
N ALA A 360 14.84 18.06 23.36
CA ALA A 360 14.89 17.33 24.63
C ALA A 360 13.54 17.35 25.40
N ASP A 361 12.83 18.49 25.38
CA ASP A 361 11.67 18.71 26.24
C ASP A 361 10.42 19.25 25.53
N GLY A 362 10.51 19.48 24.22
CA GLY A 362 9.38 19.96 23.42
C GLY A 362 9.02 21.44 23.59
N LYS A 363 9.82 22.22 24.32
CA LYS A 363 9.55 23.65 24.52
C LYS A 363 9.73 24.44 23.22
N LEU A 364 8.78 25.33 22.95
CA LEU A 364 8.83 26.23 21.80
C LEU A 364 9.96 27.26 22.00
N VAL A 365 10.88 27.30 21.04
CA VAL A 365 11.95 28.32 20.95
C VAL A 365 11.49 29.50 20.09
N LYS A 366 10.85 29.21 18.94
CA LYS A 366 10.39 30.21 17.99
C LYS A 366 9.24 29.66 17.13
N SER A 367 8.33 30.56 16.74
CA SER A 367 7.40 30.32 15.64
C SER A 367 7.61 31.36 14.54
N LEU A 368 7.61 30.91 13.27
CA LEU A 368 7.73 31.77 12.09
C LEU A 368 6.56 31.54 11.14
N LYS A 369 5.78 32.59 10.83
CA LYS A 369 4.68 32.51 9.86
C LYS A 369 5.24 32.44 8.43
N LEU A 370 4.94 31.37 7.70
CA LEU A 370 5.38 31.12 6.33
C LEU A 370 4.41 31.68 5.27
N ARG A 371 3.27 32.22 5.67
CA ARG A 371 2.26 32.89 4.80
C ARG A 371 1.63 31.98 3.73
N GLY A 372 1.48 30.69 4.00
CA GLY A 372 0.81 29.74 3.14
C GLY A 372 0.86 28.33 3.70
N PRO A 373 -0.05 27.43 3.31
CA PRO A 373 -0.04 26.04 3.76
C PRO A 373 1.25 25.34 3.36
N VAL A 374 1.70 24.37 4.18
CA VAL A 374 2.92 23.59 3.90
C VAL A 374 2.56 22.12 3.67
N ARG A 375 3.14 21.53 2.64
CA ARG A 375 3.04 20.11 2.31
C ARG A 375 4.42 19.48 2.13
N ALA A 376 5.33 20.23 1.47
CA ALA A 376 6.72 19.86 1.34
C ALA A 376 7.42 19.82 2.71
N SER A 377 8.38 18.96 2.88
CA SER A 377 9.18 18.90 4.10
C SER A 377 10.36 19.87 4.04
N PRO A 378 10.85 20.40 5.15
CA PRO A 378 12.08 21.17 5.19
C PRO A 378 13.27 20.35 4.71
N LEU A 379 14.19 21.01 4.00
CA LEU A 379 15.49 20.50 3.57
C LEU A 379 16.59 21.33 4.24
N TYR A 380 17.56 20.66 4.87
CA TYR A 380 18.74 21.31 5.42
C TYR A 380 19.99 20.94 4.66
N VAL A 381 20.76 21.95 4.26
CA VAL A 381 22.07 21.80 3.62
C VAL A 381 22.89 23.08 3.76
N ASP A 382 24.19 22.97 3.97
CA ASP A 382 25.15 24.09 3.95
C ASP A 382 24.73 25.25 4.87
N GLY A 383 24.32 24.94 6.10
CA GLY A 383 23.87 25.93 7.07
C GLY A 383 22.51 26.57 6.78
N LYS A 384 21.78 26.10 5.76
CA LYS A 384 20.51 26.69 5.29
C LYS A 384 19.37 25.70 5.43
N ILE A 385 18.21 26.19 5.81
CA ILE A 385 16.93 25.46 5.81
C ILE A 385 16.06 26.01 4.68
N PHE A 386 15.67 25.15 3.75
CA PHE A 386 14.74 25.48 2.68
C PHE A 386 13.35 24.97 3.01
N VAL A 387 12.35 25.85 2.94
CA VAL A 387 10.93 25.53 3.17
C VAL A 387 10.09 26.13 2.06
N CYS A 388 9.15 25.32 1.53
CA CYS A 388 8.22 25.76 0.50
C CYS A 388 6.78 25.74 1.04
N THR A 389 6.01 26.77 0.75
CA THR A 389 4.55 26.74 0.94
C THR A 389 3.85 26.25 -0.33
N SER A 390 2.70 25.60 -0.18
CA SER A 390 1.97 25.08 -1.36
C SER A 390 1.52 26.19 -2.33
N ASN A 391 1.34 27.42 -1.86
CA ASN A 391 1.01 28.58 -2.69
C ASN A 391 2.25 29.26 -3.32
N GLY A 392 3.38 28.53 -3.39
CA GLY A 392 4.56 28.94 -4.14
C GLY A 392 5.48 29.95 -3.47
N ILE A 393 5.57 30.01 -2.15
CA ILE A 393 6.58 30.83 -1.46
C ILE A 393 7.74 29.95 -1.05
N TRP A 394 8.94 30.31 -1.51
CA TRP A 394 10.22 29.71 -1.12
C TRP A 394 10.86 30.55 -0.02
N TRP A 395 11.30 29.90 1.05
CA TRP A 395 12.03 30.47 2.16
C TRP A 395 13.43 29.86 2.25
N THR A 396 14.46 30.71 2.30
CA THR A 396 15.81 30.37 2.71
C THR A 396 16.03 30.89 4.12
N LEU A 397 16.22 29.98 5.06
CA LEU A 397 16.36 30.26 6.48
C LEU A 397 17.72 29.76 6.96
N ALA A 398 18.22 30.28 8.08
CA ALA A 398 19.37 29.72 8.79
C ALA A 398 19.00 29.38 10.24
N PRO A 399 19.51 28.28 10.83
CA PRO A 399 19.47 28.07 12.26
C PRO A 399 20.15 29.24 12.98
N ASP A 400 19.56 29.70 14.07
CA ASP A 400 20.12 30.77 14.90
C ASP A 400 20.06 30.39 16.38
N LYS A 401 21.20 30.43 17.08
CA LYS A 401 21.27 29.97 18.47
C LYS A 401 20.40 30.81 19.41
N ALA A 402 20.31 32.12 19.20
CA ALA A 402 19.53 33.03 20.06
C ALA A 402 18.08 33.11 19.62
N ALA A 403 17.83 33.38 18.34
CA ALA A 403 16.50 33.61 17.81
C ALA A 403 15.77 32.35 17.29
N GLY A 404 16.39 31.18 17.36
CA GLY A 404 15.84 29.92 16.84
C GLY A 404 16.03 29.77 15.33
N VAL A 405 15.59 30.75 14.56
CA VAL A 405 15.70 30.78 13.11
C VAL A 405 15.79 32.22 12.59
N LYS A 406 16.63 32.43 11.57
CA LYS A 406 16.83 33.69 10.86
C LYS A 406 16.38 33.54 9.41
N VAL A 407 15.68 34.54 8.86
CA VAL A 407 15.31 34.60 7.45
C VAL A 407 16.49 35.19 6.65
N LEU A 408 17.02 34.42 5.68
CA LEU A 408 18.05 34.87 4.76
C LEU A 408 17.45 35.44 3.47
N ASN A 409 16.50 34.72 2.88
CA ASN A 409 15.85 35.14 1.64
C ASN A 409 14.42 34.59 1.52
N ARG A 410 13.62 35.20 0.69
CA ARG A 410 12.29 34.76 0.31
C ARG A 410 12.02 35.10 -1.15
N THR A 411 11.62 34.11 -1.92
CA THR A 411 11.17 34.32 -3.30
C THR A 411 9.80 33.67 -3.53
N ARG A 412 9.17 33.95 -4.65
CA ARG A 412 7.84 33.43 -4.97
C ARG A 412 7.78 32.93 -6.39
N PHE A 413 7.23 31.75 -6.55
CA PHE A 413 6.82 31.22 -7.85
C PHE A 413 5.49 31.83 -8.25
N THR A 414 5.35 32.20 -9.52
CA THR A 414 4.10 32.79 -10.06
C THR A 414 3.24 31.67 -10.66
N SER A 415 1.97 31.63 -10.30
CA SER A 415 0.96 30.72 -10.87
C SER A 415 1.33 29.22 -10.82
N THR A 416 2.04 28.79 -9.79
CA THR A 416 2.43 27.39 -9.60
C THR A 416 2.42 27.01 -8.13
N GLU A 417 2.18 25.74 -7.86
CA GLU A 417 2.12 25.16 -6.51
C GLU A 417 3.37 24.32 -6.22
N VAL A 418 3.73 24.17 -4.94
CA VAL A 418 4.83 23.32 -4.49
C VAL A 418 4.32 22.31 -3.47
N TYR A 419 4.34 21.04 -3.84
CA TYR A 419 3.94 19.93 -2.98
C TYR A 419 5.08 18.95 -2.71
N GLY A 420 5.90 18.67 -3.73
CA GLY A 420 7.11 17.87 -3.59
C GLY A 420 8.17 18.58 -2.76
N THR A 421 8.92 17.81 -2.01
CA THR A 421 10.05 18.32 -1.22
C THR A 421 11.21 18.65 -2.16
N PRO A 422 11.84 19.82 -2.08
CA PRO A 422 13.07 20.08 -2.78
C PRO A 422 14.17 19.15 -2.27
N ILE A 423 15.08 18.78 -3.17
CA ILE A 423 16.22 17.94 -2.87
C ILE A 423 17.52 18.62 -3.29
N VAL A 424 18.63 18.08 -2.82
CA VAL A 424 19.97 18.56 -3.20
C VAL A 424 20.86 17.39 -3.60
N SER A 425 21.63 17.60 -4.66
CA SER A 425 22.63 16.63 -5.10
C SER A 425 23.67 17.36 -5.96
N HIS A 426 24.95 17.10 -5.69
CA HIS A 426 26.09 17.67 -6.42
C HIS A 426 26.06 19.20 -6.52
N GLY A 427 25.77 19.86 -5.39
CA GLY A 427 25.71 21.33 -5.30
C GLY A 427 24.50 21.96 -5.99
N ARG A 428 23.55 21.17 -6.45
CA ARG A 428 22.32 21.63 -7.13
C ARG A 428 21.10 21.33 -6.29
N LEU A 429 20.22 22.33 -6.20
CA LEU A 429 18.88 22.13 -5.66
C LEU A 429 17.94 21.78 -6.81
N TYR A 430 17.13 20.76 -6.64
CA TYR A 430 16.06 20.39 -7.57
C TYR A 430 14.73 20.71 -6.90
N VAL A 431 13.98 21.64 -7.50
CA VAL A 431 12.75 22.19 -6.90
C VAL A 431 11.56 21.79 -7.76
N PRO A 432 10.77 20.79 -7.33
CA PRO A 432 9.59 20.37 -8.07
C PRO A 432 8.44 21.34 -7.83
N THR A 433 7.84 21.81 -8.93
CA THR A 433 6.61 22.63 -8.91
C THR A 433 5.60 22.08 -9.89
N THR A 434 4.34 22.49 -9.77
CA THR A 434 3.31 22.11 -10.75
C THR A 434 3.49 22.77 -12.12
N GLY A 435 4.41 23.74 -12.25
CA GLY A 435 4.73 24.42 -13.51
C GLY A 435 6.02 23.94 -14.17
N ALA A 436 7.01 23.52 -13.39
CA ALA A 436 8.29 22.99 -13.89
C ALA A 436 9.08 22.34 -12.75
N LEU A 437 10.03 21.48 -13.09
CA LEU A 437 11.15 21.12 -12.23
C LEU A 437 12.29 22.10 -12.50
N PHE A 438 12.77 22.78 -11.46
CA PHE A 438 13.91 23.71 -11.53
C PHE A 438 15.17 23.04 -11.00
N CYS A 439 16.28 23.22 -11.71
CA CYS A 439 17.63 22.94 -11.22
C CYS A 439 18.29 24.29 -10.89
N VAL A 440 18.70 24.46 -9.65
CA VAL A 440 19.23 25.70 -9.11
C VAL A 440 20.63 25.48 -8.56
N GLY A 441 21.57 26.32 -8.92
CA GLY A 441 22.96 26.24 -8.48
C GLY A 441 23.81 27.37 -9.04
N GLY A 442 25.01 27.54 -8.50
CA GLY A 442 25.97 28.49 -9.05
C GLY A 442 26.84 27.85 -10.15
N LYS A 443 27.06 28.56 -11.23
CA LYS A 443 27.84 28.07 -12.38
C LYS A 443 29.27 27.71 -12.01
N ASP A 444 29.89 28.47 -11.10
CA ASP A 444 31.29 28.35 -10.70
C ASP A 444 31.47 27.69 -9.31
N ILE A 445 30.41 27.24 -8.67
CA ILE A 445 30.46 26.60 -7.36
C ILE A 445 30.85 25.14 -7.53
N LYS A 446 31.95 24.74 -6.84
CA LYS A 446 32.35 23.35 -6.73
C LYS A 446 31.81 22.77 -5.43
N PRO A 447 30.82 21.86 -5.49
CA PRO A 447 30.28 21.24 -4.29
C PRO A 447 31.33 20.35 -3.64
N LYS A 448 31.27 20.22 -2.31
CA LYS A 448 32.07 19.25 -1.55
C LYS A 448 31.12 18.38 -0.76
N ALA A 449 31.35 17.08 -0.80
CA ALA A 449 30.67 16.14 0.05
C ALA A 449 31.17 16.33 1.50
N GLY A 450 30.27 16.60 2.42
CA GLY A 450 30.58 16.64 3.83
C GLY A 450 30.58 15.25 4.47
N LYS A 451 31.25 15.10 5.58
CA LYS A 451 31.28 13.84 6.34
C LYS A 451 29.89 13.57 6.95
N ARG A 452 29.33 12.41 6.65
CA ARG A 452 28.11 11.94 7.31
C ARG A 452 28.42 11.59 8.77
N PRO A 453 27.49 11.86 9.71
CA PRO A 453 27.62 11.38 11.07
C PRO A 453 27.78 9.87 11.11
N GLU A 454 28.52 9.38 12.08
CA GLU A 454 28.57 7.95 12.31
C GLU A 454 27.17 7.46 12.74
N THR A 455 26.60 6.54 11.99
CA THR A 455 25.30 5.94 12.32
C THR A 455 25.48 4.81 13.31
N ALA A 456 24.49 4.60 14.18
CA ALA A 456 24.48 3.44 15.05
C ALA A 456 24.63 2.15 14.21
N LYS A 457 25.60 1.33 14.60
CA LYS A 457 25.89 0.06 13.91
C LYS A 457 24.95 -1.04 14.37
N GLU A 458 24.59 -1.92 13.45
CA GLU A 458 23.94 -3.16 13.83
C GLU A 458 24.89 -3.98 14.71
N THR A 459 24.35 -4.72 15.68
CA THR A 459 25.13 -5.72 16.41
C THR A 459 25.79 -6.66 15.39
N PRO A 460 27.07 -6.96 15.50
CA PRO A 460 27.70 -7.95 14.64
C PRO A 460 26.90 -9.25 14.63
N ARG A 461 26.76 -9.84 13.44
CA ARG A 461 26.10 -11.13 13.29
C ARG A 461 27.06 -12.23 13.73
N GLU A 462 26.64 -13.05 14.70
CA GLU A 462 27.33 -14.28 15.08
C GLU A 462 27.03 -15.37 14.03
N GLU A 463 28.01 -16.17 13.66
CA GLU A 463 27.86 -17.22 12.64
C GLU A 463 26.90 -18.35 13.11
N ASP A 464 26.95 -18.66 14.39
CA ASP A 464 26.14 -19.69 15.08
C ASP A 464 24.93 -19.12 15.83
N ALA A 465 24.50 -17.87 15.49
CA ALA A 465 23.35 -17.25 16.14
C ALA A 465 22.10 -18.13 16.07
N GLU A 466 21.36 -18.19 17.18
CA GLU A 466 20.10 -18.91 17.26
C GLU A 466 19.11 -18.45 16.20
N ILE A 467 18.49 -19.43 15.52
CA ILE A 467 17.46 -19.17 14.50
C ILE A 467 16.15 -18.85 15.20
N ALA A 468 15.66 -17.63 15.03
CA ALA A 468 14.44 -17.13 15.64
C ALA A 468 13.29 -16.93 14.64
N HIS A 469 13.59 -16.93 13.34
CA HIS A 469 12.57 -16.71 12.30
C HIS A 469 12.90 -17.51 11.04
N VAL A 470 11.87 -18.18 10.53
CA VAL A 470 11.89 -18.97 9.28
C VAL A 470 10.99 -18.27 8.27
N GLN A 471 11.56 -17.86 7.15
CA GLN A 471 10.85 -17.16 6.09
C GLN A 471 10.81 -17.98 4.82
N VAL A 472 9.60 -18.32 4.37
CA VAL A 472 9.36 -19.04 3.10
C VAL A 472 9.24 -18.03 1.98
N VAL A 473 9.97 -18.23 0.90
CA VAL A 473 10.00 -17.34 -0.27
C VAL A 473 9.71 -18.13 -1.55
N PRO A 474 8.75 -17.70 -2.37
CA PRO A 474 7.84 -16.59 -2.14
C PRO A 474 6.85 -16.87 -1.00
N VAL A 475 6.48 -15.81 -0.26
CA VAL A 475 5.47 -15.95 0.80
C VAL A 475 4.05 -16.05 0.24
N GLU A 476 3.85 -15.57 -0.96
CA GLU A 476 2.61 -15.67 -1.72
C GLU A 476 2.90 -15.73 -3.20
N CYS A 477 2.20 -16.61 -3.90
CA CYS A 477 2.22 -16.67 -5.37
C CYS A 477 0.84 -17.04 -5.92
N LEU A 478 0.65 -16.75 -7.21
CA LEU A 478 -0.51 -17.13 -7.99
C LEU A 478 -0.05 -18.12 -9.03
N LEU A 479 -0.66 -19.30 -9.07
CA LEU A 479 -0.35 -20.36 -10.01
C LEU A 479 -1.60 -20.78 -10.78
N LYS A 480 -1.36 -21.22 -12.00
CA LYS A 480 -2.38 -21.68 -12.91
C LYS A 480 -2.38 -23.20 -12.96
N PRO A 481 -3.39 -23.87 -12.42
CA PRO A 481 -3.55 -25.31 -12.63
C PRO A 481 -3.97 -25.55 -14.09
N THR A 482 -3.37 -26.50 -14.79
CA THR A 482 -3.75 -26.87 -16.16
C THR A 482 -3.76 -28.38 -16.32
N VAL A 483 -4.65 -28.88 -17.19
CA VAL A 483 -4.80 -30.31 -17.47
C VAL A 483 -3.54 -30.90 -18.12
N ASP A 484 -2.82 -30.09 -18.89
CA ASP A 484 -1.67 -30.50 -19.71
C ASP A 484 -0.31 -30.45 -18.99
N GLY A 485 -0.30 -30.15 -17.70
CA GLY A 485 0.90 -29.96 -16.90
C GLY A 485 0.94 -28.56 -16.31
N GLY A 486 0.65 -28.48 -15.02
CA GLY A 486 0.51 -27.24 -14.30
C GLY A 486 1.83 -26.49 -14.09
N GLN A 487 1.71 -25.27 -13.63
CA GLN A 487 2.87 -24.49 -13.21
C GLN A 487 3.49 -25.07 -11.95
N ALA A 488 4.80 -24.91 -11.84
CA ALA A 488 5.56 -25.25 -10.65
C ALA A 488 6.14 -24.01 -10.00
N GLN A 489 6.30 -24.04 -8.68
CA GLN A 489 6.91 -22.97 -7.89
C GLN A 489 7.94 -23.53 -6.93
N GLU A 490 9.16 -23.09 -7.10
CA GLU A 490 10.21 -23.36 -6.13
C GLU A 490 10.00 -22.55 -4.86
N PHE A 491 10.16 -23.19 -3.70
CA PHE A 491 10.17 -22.54 -2.40
C PHE A 491 11.54 -22.61 -1.75
N GLN A 492 12.02 -21.47 -1.28
CA GLN A 492 13.26 -21.33 -0.54
C GLN A 492 12.96 -20.92 0.90
N VAL A 493 13.85 -21.27 1.83
CA VAL A 493 13.72 -20.92 3.23
C VAL A 493 14.91 -20.10 3.66
N ARG A 494 14.64 -18.88 4.09
CA ARG A 494 15.62 -17.96 4.66
C ARG A 494 15.54 -17.99 6.17
N LEU A 495 16.69 -18.05 6.84
CA LEU A 495 16.81 -18.14 8.29
C LEU A 495 17.34 -16.83 8.86
N TYR A 496 16.72 -16.37 9.97
CA TYR A 496 17.07 -15.12 10.63
C TYR A 496 17.18 -15.30 12.13
N ASN A 497 18.04 -14.49 12.77
CA ASN A 497 18.14 -14.39 14.22
C ASN A 497 17.02 -13.49 14.81
N ALA A 498 16.97 -13.38 16.13
CA ALA A 498 15.99 -12.58 16.85
C ALA A 498 16.02 -11.08 16.51
N LYS A 499 17.16 -10.55 16.06
CA LYS A 499 17.32 -9.16 15.61
C LYS A 499 16.90 -8.93 14.16
N GLY A 500 16.44 -9.97 13.46
CA GLY A 500 16.01 -9.91 12.06
C GLY A 500 17.17 -9.84 11.07
N GLN A 501 18.37 -10.24 11.48
CA GLN A 501 19.52 -10.36 10.60
C GLN A 501 19.47 -11.68 9.85
N TYR A 502 19.65 -11.62 8.54
CA TYR A 502 19.72 -12.80 7.69
C TYR A 502 20.98 -13.63 8.05
N LEU A 503 20.79 -14.89 8.37
CA LEU A 503 21.86 -15.82 8.69
C LEU A 503 22.31 -16.56 7.43
N ARG A 504 21.41 -17.36 6.85
CA ARG A 504 21.67 -18.16 5.65
C ARG A 504 20.38 -18.70 5.05
N MET A 505 20.51 -19.32 3.89
CA MET A 505 19.48 -20.22 3.36
C MET A 505 19.50 -21.54 4.13
N ALA A 506 18.33 -22.09 4.41
CA ALA A 506 18.24 -23.47 4.87
C ALA A 506 18.59 -24.44 3.74
N LYS A 507 19.31 -25.51 4.07
CA LYS A 507 19.53 -26.60 3.11
C LYS A 507 18.22 -27.39 2.94
N PRO A 508 17.96 -27.99 1.78
CA PRO A 508 16.73 -28.76 1.55
C PRO A 508 16.49 -29.90 2.54
N ASP A 509 17.56 -30.47 3.10
CA ASP A 509 17.48 -31.56 4.07
C ASP A 509 17.21 -31.07 5.52
N GLU A 510 17.32 -29.79 5.78
CA GLU A 510 17.05 -29.19 7.10
C GLU A 510 15.59 -28.78 7.29
N VAL A 511 14.80 -28.83 6.22
CA VAL A 511 13.42 -28.30 6.20
C VAL A 511 12.45 -29.39 5.77
N GLU A 512 11.35 -29.48 6.48
CA GLU A 512 10.20 -30.29 6.12
C GLU A 512 9.07 -29.40 5.63
N PHE A 513 8.57 -29.66 4.41
CA PHE A 513 7.44 -28.94 3.85
C PHE A 513 6.16 -29.78 3.91
N THR A 514 5.07 -29.12 4.25
CA THR A 514 3.71 -29.67 4.20
C THR A 514 2.77 -28.75 3.44
N VAL A 515 1.78 -29.35 2.76
CA VAL A 515 0.78 -28.66 1.96
C VAL A 515 -0.61 -28.95 2.51
N ASN A 516 -1.41 -27.89 2.70
CA ASN A 516 -2.83 -27.99 3.00
C ASN A 516 -3.63 -27.41 1.82
N GLY A 517 -4.15 -28.29 0.99
CA GLY A 517 -4.88 -28.01 -0.26
C GLY A 517 -4.42 -28.91 -1.41
N PRO A 518 -5.01 -28.73 -2.61
CA PRO A 518 -4.62 -29.52 -3.78
C PRO A 518 -3.20 -29.21 -4.26
N GLY A 519 -2.62 -30.12 -5.06
CA GLY A 519 -1.24 -30.07 -5.51
C GLY A 519 -0.29 -30.81 -4.58
N LYS A 520 0.99 -30.79 -4.90
CA LYS A 520 2.03 -31.53 -4.17
C LYS A 520 3.29 -30.67 -4.04
N ILE A 521 3.97 -30.77 -2.91
CA ILE A 521 5.32 -30.26 -2.74
C ILE A 521 6.28 -31.44 -2.62
N ALA A 522 7.34 -31.42 -3.38
CA ALA A 522 8.33 -32.47 -3.39
C ALA A 522 9.74 -31.89 -3.38
N LYS A 523 10.66 -32.64 -2.78
CA LYS A 523 12.08 -32.37 -2.86
C LYS A 523 12.64 -33.06 -4.12
N GLY A 524 13.35 -32.32 -4.94
CA GLY A 524 13.87 -32.80 -6.20
C GLY A 524 15.03 -31.98 -6.73
N GLU A 525 15.48 -32.34 -7.92
CA GLU A 525 16.42 -31.51 -8.67
C GLU A 525 15.66 -30.40 -9.40
N ILE A 526 16.03 -29.18 -9.12
CA ILE A 526 15.44 -27.99 -9.72
C ILE A 526 16.39 -27.48 -10.79
N PRO A 527 15.94 -27.34 -12.05
CA PRO A 527 16.74 -26.74 -13.11
C PRO A 527 17.16 -25.32 -12.75
N GLY A 528 18.40 -24.95 -12.94
CA GLY A 528 18.82 -23.57 -12.75
C GLY A 528 20.32 -23.35 -12.69
N GLY A 529 20.80 -22.26 -13.30
CA GLY A 529 22.21 -21.90 -13.34
C GLY A 529 23.09 -22.90 -14.12
N ALA A 530 24.34 -23.04 -13.69
CA ALA A 530 25.34 -23.92 -14.35
C ALA A 530 25.13 -25.41 -14.04
N ALA A 531 24.33 -25.77 -13.02
CA ALA A 531 24.00 -27.14 -12.65
C ALA A 531 22.66 -27.23 -11.92
N PRO A 532 21.95 -28.40 -12.02
CA PRO A 532 20.77 -28.66 -11.20
C PRO A 532 21.13 -28.63 -9.72
N ARG A 533 20.20 -28.11 -8.90
CA ARG A 533 20.37 -28.07 -7.43
C ARG A 533 19.19 -28.72 -6.75
N LYS A 534 19.44 -29.33 -5.61
CA LYS A 534 18.35 -29.85 -4.77
C LYS A 534 17.54 -28.72 -4.20
N GLY A 535 16.20 -28.84 -4.25
CA GLY A 535 15.28 -27.85 -3.73
C GLY A 535 13.89 -28.42 -3.49
N TRP A 536 12.97 -27.57 -3.04
CA TRP A 536 11.58 -27.90 -2.84
C TRP A 536 10.71 -27.20 -3.87
N GLU A 537 9.91 -27.96 -4.59
CA GLU A 537 9.03 -27.47 -5.64
C GLU A 537 7.59 -27.89 -5.40
N TYR A 538 6.69 -26.93 -5.44
CA TYR A 538 5.25 -27.19 -5.47
C TYR A 538 4.80 -27.31 -6.93
N SER A 539 4.06 -28.39 -7.23
CA SER A 539 3.40 -28.59 -8.51
C SER A 539 1.89 -28.47 -8.35
N THR A 540 1.25 -27.72 -9.25
CA THR A 540 -0.20 -27.56 -9.26
C THR A 540 -0.91 -28.89 -9.57
N PRO A 541 -2.16 -29.08 -9.12
CA PRO A 541 -2.95 -30.24 -9.51
C PRO A 541 -3.28 -30.21 -11.00
N LYS A 542 -3.54 -31.35 -11.59
CA LYS A 542 -4.02 -31.48 -12.97
C LYS A 542 -5.50 -31.09 -13.14
N GLU A 543 -6.22 -30.98 -12.03
CA GLU A 543 -7.62 -30.59 -12.00
C GLU A 543 -7.75 -29.06 -12.13
N ASN A 544 -8.78 -28.63 -12.84
CA ASN A 544 -9.06 -27.22 -13.05
C ASN A 544 -9.75 -26.61 -11.80
N VAL A 545 -9.00 -26.38 -10.73
CA VAL A 545 -9.51 -25.91 -9.45
C VAL A 545 -9.24 -24.42 -9.22
N HIS A 546 -10.25 -23.71 -8.71
CA HIS A 546 -10.15 -22.32 -8.29
C HIS A 546 -10.15 -22.26 -6.76
N THR A 547 -9.00 -22.23 -6.13
CA THR A 547 -8.87 -22.36 -4.67
C THR A 547 -7.55 -21.76 -4.14
N ALA A 548 -7.33 -21.94 -2.84
CA ALA A 548 -6.13 -21.50 -2.16
C ALA A 548 -5.45 -22.69 -1.44
N VAL A 549 -4.14 -22.62 -1.35
CA VAL A 549 -3.29 -23.63 -0.72
C VAL A 549 -2.41 -22.94 0.30
N SER A 550 -2.21 -23.58 1.45
CA SER A 550 -1.23 -23.17 2.45
C SER A 550 -0.03 -24.09 2.41
N VAL A 551 1.17 -23.54 2.39
CA VAL A 551 2.43 -24.24 2.45
C VAL A 551 3.11 -23.90 3.77
N THR A 552 3.50 -24.89 4.53
CA THR A 552 4.24 -24.72 5.80
C THR A 552 5.62 -25.35 5.67
N ALA A 553 6.64 -24.58 5.99
CA ALA A 553 8.03 -25.06 6.10
C ALA A 553 8.43 -25.13 7.57
N LYS A 554 8.87 -26.27 8.02
CA LYS A 554 9.30 -26.52 9.41
C LYS A 554 10.82 -26.69 9.46
N PHE A 555 11.47 -25.88 10.30
CA PHE A 555 12.90 -25.98 10.62
C PHE A 555 13.02 -26.21 12.13
N GLY A 556 13.34 -27.43 12.55
CA GLY A 556 13.32 -27.79 13.97
C GLY A 556 11.95 -27.52 14.62
N LYS A 557 11.90 -26.62 15.61
CA LYS A 557 10.66 -26.22 16.31
C LYS A 557 9.99 -24.99 15.70
N ILE A 558 10.63 -24.31 14.77
CA ILE A 558 10.15 -23.05 14.17
C ILE A 558 9.56 -23.34 12.80
N GLN A 559 8.51 -22.62 12.44
CA GLN A 559 7.86 -22.76 11.15
C GLN A 559 7.64 -21.42 10.44
N GLY A 560 7.67 -21.46 9.11
CA GLY A 560 7.26 -20.41 8.22
C GLY A 560 6.08 -20.84 7.35
N GLU A 561 5.28 -19.90 6.91
CA GLU A 561 4.11 -20.16 6.07
C GLU A 561 4.21 -19.40 4.74
N ALA A 562 3.72 -20.03 3.67
CA ALA A 562 3.45 -19.39 2.40
C ALA A 562 2.04 -19.74 1.92
N ARG A 563 1.54 -18.98 0.96
CA ARG A 563 0.19 -19.12 0.43
C ARG A 563 0.20 -19.15 -1.08
N ILE A 564 -0.61 -20.01 -1.66
CA ILE A 564 -0.76 -20.12 -3.11
C ILE A 564 -2.23 -19.89 -3.45
N ARG A 565 -2.49 -19.04 -4.44
CA ARG A 565 -3.78 -18.96 -5.11
C ARG A 565 -3.71 -19.78 -6.39
N LEU A 566 -4.58 -20.76 -6.51
CA LEU A 566 -4.77 -21.53 -7.73
C LEU A 566 -5.93 -20.93 -8.51
N ILE A 567 -5.63 -20.30 -9.63
CA ILE A 567 -6.62 -19.64 -10.48
C ILE A 567 -6.52 -20.24 -11.88
N PRO A 568 -7.51 -21.05 -12.30
CA PRO A 568 -7.51 -21.70 -13.59
C PRO A 568 -7.76 -20.72 -14.74
N ASP A 569 -7.67 -21.19 -15.98
CA ASP A 569 -8.13 -20.47 -17.15
C ASP A 569 -9.61 -20.14 -17.06
N TYR A 570 -10.04 -19.09 -17.78
CA TYR A 570 -11.42 -18.64 -17.79
C TYR A 570 -12.39 -19.76 -18.18
N ASN A 571 -13.54 -19.72 -17.64
CA ASN A 571 -14.81 -20.43 -17.59
C ASN A 571 -15.23 -20.57 -16.12
N TRP A 572 -15.06 -19.49 -15.40
CA TRP A 572 -15.42 -19.43 -13.98
C TRP A 572 -16.90 -19.25 -13.80
N LYS A 573 -17.42 -19.87 -12.75
CA LYS A 573 -18.82 -19.73 -12.33
C LYS A 573 -18.87 -19.62 -10.81
N PHE A 574 -19.58 -18.61 -10.32
CA PHE A 574 -19.82 -18.35 -8.90
C PHE A 574 -21.30 -18.07 -8.68
N ASP A 575 -21.98 -18.96 -7.99
CA ASP A 575 -23.40 -18.84 -7.65
C ASP A 575 -23.65 -18.39 -6.21
N PHE A 576 -22.57 -18.24 -5.42
CA PHE A 576 -22.58 -17.85 -4.02
C PHE A 576 -23.53 -18.63 -3.10
N SER A 577 -24.08 -19.75 -3.55
CA SER A 577 -25.00 -20.61 -2.80
C SER A 577 -24.39 -21.12 -1.48
N ASN A 578 -23.07 -21.30 -1.46
CA ASN A 578 -22.32 -21.72 -0.27
C ASN A 578 -22.17 -20.61 0.79
N GLY A 579 -22.65 -19.41 0.52
CA GLY A 579 -22.58 -18.26 1.41
C GLY A 579 -21.16 -17.77 1.73
N LYS A 580 -20.17 -18.04 0.88
CA LYS A 580 -18.78 -17.63 1.08
C LYS A 580 -18.29 -16.73 -0.04
N VAL A 581 -17.49 -15.73 0.32
CA VAL A 581 -16.67 -15.01 -0.66
C VAL A 581 -15.63 -15.99 -1.19
N PRO A 582 -15.44 -16.09 -2.51
CA PRO A 582 -14.38 -16.92 -3.06
C PRO A 582 -13.03 -16.57 -2.44
N ILE A 583 -12.33 -17.57 -1.92
CA ILE A 583 -11.15 -17.37 -1.05
C ILE A 583 -10.01 -16.63 -1.75
N THR A 584 -9.95 -16.69 -3.08
CA THR A 584 -8.90 -16.08 -3.88
C THR A 584 -9.13 -14.60 -4.20
N TRP A 585 -10.34 -14.07 -3.91
CA TRP A 585 -10.68 -12.69 -4.25
C TRP A 585 -10.04 -11.68 -3.29
N VAL A 586 -9.62 -10.55 -3.81
CA VAL A 586 -8.99 -9.45 -3.07
C VAL A 586 -9.73 -8.13 -3.28
N GLY A 587 -9.43 -7.13 -2.46
CA GLY A 587 -10.06 -5.80 -2.51
C GLY A 587 -11.52 -5.80 -2.12
N CYS A 588 -12.07 -6.95 -1.77
CA CYS A 588 -13.50 -7.15 -1.63
C CYS A 588 -14.04 -6.52 -0.36
N ARG A 589 -14.68 -5.37 -0.53
CA ARG A 589 -15.64 -4.84 0.45
C ARG A 589 -16.99 -5.53 0.33
N TYR A 590 -17.01 -6.68 -0.28
CA TYR A 590 -18.19 -7.51 -0.50
C TYR A 590 -18.28 -8.57 0.58
N ARG A 591 -19.50 -8.84 1.01
CA ARG A 591 -19.84 -9.85 2.01
C ARG A 591 -21.06 -10.62 1.52
N HIS A 592 -21.21 -11.83 1.96
CA HIS A 592 -22.44 -12.60 1.81
C HIS A 592 -23.35 -12.52 3.06
N ILE A 593 -22.90 -11.77 4.07
CA ILE A 593 -23.67 -11.46 5.28
C ILE A 593 -23.84 -9.95 5.34
N SER A 594 -25.07 -9.47 5.36
CA SER A 594 -25.40 -8.07 5.56
C SER A 594 -26.27 -7.86 6.80
N LEU A 595 -26.47 -6.58 7.19
CA LEU A 595 -27.49 -6.22 8.15
C LEU A 595 -28.86 -6.63 7.59
N ASP A 596 -29.62 -7.36 8.36
CA ASP A 596 -31.03 -7.56 8.10
C ASP A 596 -31.78 -6.29 8.51
N PHE A 597 -32.15 -5.46 7.53
CA PHE A 597 -32.78 -4.17 7.80
C PHE A 597 -34.21 -4.31 8.34
N ASP A 598 -34.91 -5.41 8.04
CA ASP A 598 -36.23 -5.64 8.57
C ASP A 598 -36.14 -6.03 10.04
N LEU A 599 -35.18 -6.90 10.39
CA LEU A 599 -34.84 -7.19 11.76
C LEU A 599 -34.37 -5.93 12.50
N LEU A 600 -33.50 -5.12 11.87
CA LEU A 600 -33.02 -3.87 12.48
C LEU A 600 -34.18 -2.92 12.81
N LYS A 601 -35.09 -2.68 11.86
CA LYS A 601 -36.29 -1.84 12.08
C LYS A 601 -37.19 -2.39 13.16
N LYS A 602 -37.36 -3.72 13.21
CA LYS A 602 -38.16 -4.39 14.21
C LYS A 602 -37.57 -4.19 15.62
N VAL A 603 -36.26 -4.44 15.75
CA VAL A 603 -35.54 -4.31 17.02
C VAL A 603 -35.47 -2.83 17.45
N GLU A 604 -35.27 -1.89 16.52
CA GLU A 604 -35.18 -0.46 16.82
C GLU A 604 -36.47 0.11 17.40
N LYS A 605 -37.63 -0.35 16.93
CA LYS A 605 -38.94 0.04 17.45
C LYS A 605 -39.09 -0.33 18.93
N GLU A 606 -38.44 -1.41 19.37
CA GLU A 606 -38.53 -1.90 20.73
C GLU A 606 -37.40 -1.36 21.63
N SER A 607 -36.18 -1.29 21.09
CA SER A 607 -35.04 -0.82 21.86
C SER A 607 -33.94 -0.26 20.95
N ALA A 608 -33.67 1.04 21.10
CA ALA A 608 -32.54 1.70 20.42
C ALA A 608 -31.19 1.07 20.82
N LEU A 609 -31.06 0.61 22.07
CA LEU A 609 -29.83 -0.06 22.52
C LEU A 609 -29.66 -1.43 21.87
N ALA A 610 -30.75 -2.21 21.72
CA ALA A 610 -30.70 -3.50 21.04
C ALA A 610 -30.36 -3.36 19.55
N SER A 611 -30.88 -2.32 18.88
CA SER A 611 -30.52 -2.05 17.47
C SER A 611 -29.05 -1.64 17.31
N GLN A 612 -28.54 -0.80 18.20
CA GLN A 612 -27.12 -0.45 18.22
C GLN A 612 -26.22 -1.66 18.52
N LEU A 613 -26.64 -2.51 19.45
CA LEU A 613 -25.92 -3.75 19.77
C LEU A 613 -25.93 -4.70 18.59
N TYR A 614 -27.06 -4.85 17.88
CA TYR A 614 -27.14 -5.61 16.64
C TYR A 614 -26.17 -5.09 15.59
N ILE A 615 -26.15 -3.78 15.31
CA ILE A 615 -25.22 -3.16 14.38
C ILE A 615 -23.77 -3.41 14.81
N TYR A 616 -23.47 -3.24 16.08
CA TYR A 616 -22.13 -3.50 16.62
C TYR A 616 -21.70 -4.95 16.38
N LEU A 617 -22.54 -5.91 16.71
CA LEU A 617 -22.27 -7.33 16.54
C LEU A 617 -22.10 -7.68 15.05
N MET A 618 -22.96 -7.21 14.19
CA MET A 618 -22.87 -7.46 12.75
C MET A 618 -21.64 -6.84 12.11
N THR A 619 -21.35 -5.58 12.41
CA THR A 619 -20.17 -4.89 11.84
C THR A 619 -18.86 -5.39 12.45
N SER A 620 -18.92 -5.89 13.68
CA SER A 620 -17.75 -6.36 14.44
C SER A 620 -17.30 -7.75 14.06
N PHE A 621 -18.22 -8.62 13.64
CA PHE A 621 -17.98 -10.05 13.51
C PHE A 621 -18.23 -10.59 12.10
N THR A 622 -18.48 -9.75 11.14
CA THR A 622 -18.77 -10.12 9.74
C THR A 622 -17.66 -10.91 9.06
N ASN A 623 -16.45 -10.96 9.60
CA ASN A 623 -15.30 -11.61 8.97
C ASN A 623 -14.87 -12.93 9.65
N SER A 624 -15.51 -13.38 10.72
CA SER A 624 -15.15 -14.66 11.33
C SER A 624 -16.17 -15.74 10.96
N ASN A 625 -15.69 -16.88 10.49
CA ASN A 625 -16.51 -18.08 10.33
C ASN A 625 -16.89 -18.72 11.68
N ASN A 626 -16.43 -18.12 12.79
CA ASN A 626 -16.71 -18.62 14.12
C ASN A 626 -17.97 -17.93 14.67
N PRO A 627 -19.06 -18.65 14.91
CA PRO A 627 -20.28 -18.10 15.50
C PRO A 627 -20.10 -17.70 16.97
N ALA A 628 -19.04 -18.16 17.64
CA ALA A 628 -18.77 -17.84 19.02
C ALA A 628 -17.77 -16.69 19.14
N VAL A 629 -18.09 -15.69 19.92
CA VAL A 629 -17.28 -14.50 20.10
C VAL A 629 -17.19 -14.16 21.58
N THR A 630 -15.98 -13.82 22.02
CA THR A 630 -15.74 -13.31 23.36
C THR A 630 -15.39 -11.83 23.31
N ILE A 631 -16.12 -11.00 24.04
CA ILE A 631 -15.80 -9.60 24.28
C ILE A 631 -15.18 -9.52 25.66
N GLY A 632 -13.88 -9.36 25.74
CA GLY A 632 -13.12 -9.42 27.00
C GLY A 632 -12.57 -8.08 27.46
N LYS A 633 -12.09 -8.04 28.70
CA LYS A 633 -11.56 -6.83 29.36
C LYS A 633 -10.18 -6.41 28.81
N ALA A 634 -9.36 -7.36 28.37
CA ALA A 634 -8.04 -7.10 27.81
C ALA A 634 -7.99 -7.28 26.30
N PRO A 635 -7.16 -6.52 25.58
CA PRO A 635 -6.93 -6.73 24.17
C PRO A 635 -6.17 -8.06 23.99
N GLN A 636 -6.89 -9.10 23.63
CA GLN A 636 -6.31 -10.35 23.17
C GLN A 636 -6.37 -10.37 21.64
N VAL A 637 -5.34 -10.93 21.04
CA VAL A 637 -5.26 -11.08 19.59
C VAL A 637 -5.85 -12.45 19.23
N TYR A 638 -6.72 -12.50 18.23
CA TYR A 638 -7.16 -13.78 17.65
C TYR A 638 -5.99 -14.43 16.91
N ASN A 639 -6.06 -15.74 16.64
CA ASN A 639 -5.05 -16.46 15.88
C ASN A 639 -4.82 -15.89 14.46
N ASP A 640 -5.76 -15.11 13.95
CA ASP A 640 -5.67 -14.37 12.68
C ASP A 640 -5.01 -12.98 12.82
N GLY A 641 -4.43 -12.67 13.98
CA GLY A 641 -3.80 -11.37 14.26
C GLY A 641 -4.78 -10.23 14.54
N SER A 642 -6.10 -10.45 14.44
CA SER A 642 -7.06 -9.40 14.69
C SER A 642 -7.24 -9.15 16.20
N PRO A 643 -7.33 -7.88 16.65
CA PRO A 643 -7.59 -7.58 18.05
C PRO A 643 -8.96 -8.14 18.44
N ARG A 644 -9.02 -8.85 19.54
CA ARG A 644 -10.30 -9.14 20.21
C ARG A 644 -10.93 -7.82 20.58
N ARG A 645 -12.19 -7.63 20.25
CA ARG A 645 -12.88 -6.40 20.61
C ARG A 645 -12.98 -6.29 22.12
N THR A 646 -12.48 -5.17 22.59
CA THR A 646 -12.48 -4.92 24.02
C THR A 646 -13.89 -4.51 24.47
N TRP A 647 -14.19 -4.83 25.69
CA TRP A 647 -15.34 -4.34 26.44
C TRP A 647 -15.52 -2.81 26.31
N SER A 648 -14.43 -2.07 26.49
CA SER A 648 -14.42 -0.60 26.34
C SER A 648 -14.82 -0.12 24.94
N ALA A 649 -14.43 -0.85 23.89
CA ALA A 649 -14.81 -0.50 22.52
C ALA A 649 -16.32 -0.71 22.28
N MET A 650 -16.88 -1.79 22.83
CA MET A 650 -18.32 -2.04 22.76
C MET A 650 -19.10 -0.96 23.53
N LEU A 651 -18.73 -0.69 24.78
CA LEU A 651 -19.40 0.32 25.59
C LEU A 651 -19.31 1.73 24.95
N ARG A 652 -18.18 2.06 24.35
CA ARG A 652 -18.02 3.33 23.60
C ARG A 652 -18.95 3.38 22.40
N PHE A 653 -19.04 2.32 21.61
CA PHE A 653 -19.94 2.26 20.46
C PHE A 653 -21.40 2.42 20.86
N LEU A 654 -21.78 1.78 21.99
CA LEU A 654 -23.14 1.85 22.55
C LEU A 654 -23.43 3.14 23.34
N GLY A 655 -22.48 4.08 23.44
CA GLY A 655 -22.65 5.31 24.24
C GLY A 655 -22.66 5.07 25.75
N LEU A 656 -22.24 3.91 26.22
CA LEU A 656 -22.28 3.51 27.62
C LEU A 656 -20.92 3.65 28.33
N LEU A 657 -19.87 4.05 27.62
CA LEU A 657 -18.53 4.25 28.21
C LEU A 657 -18.59 5.38 29.24
N GLY A 658 -18.14 5.10 30.46
CA GLY A 658 -18.24 6.02 31.60
C GLY A 658 -19.57 5.94 32.39
N GLN A 659 -20.61 5.32 31.81
CA GLN A 659 -21.89 5.07 32.49
C GLN A 659 -21.96 3.68 33.14
N VAL A 660 -21.07 2.80 32.77
CA VAL A 660 -20.97 1.41 33.26
C VAL A 660 -19.63 1.25 33.96
N LYS A 661 -19.66 1.03 35.26
CA LYS A 661 -18.47 0.94 36.11
C LYS A 661 -18.04 -0.50 36.37
N ASN A 662 -18.97 -1.44 36.37
CA ASN A 662 -18.74 -2.84 36.67
C ASN A 662 -19.61 -3.77 35.83
N VAL A 663 -19.44 -5.09 36.01
CA VAL A 663 -20.15 -6.13 35.26
C VAL A 663 -21.63 -6.18 35.54
N ASP A 664 -22.04 -5.89 36.77
CA ASP A 664 -23.44 -5.97 37.16
C ASP A 664 -24.24 -4.79 36.56
N GLU A 665 -23.67 -3.61 36.56
CA GLU A 665 -24.24 -2.48 35.82
C GLU A 665 -24.33 -2.73 34.31
N ALA A 666 -23.32 -3.45 33.77
CA ALA A 666 -23.35 -3.86 32.37
C ALA A 666 -24.47 -4.85 32.08
N LYS A 667 -24.64 -5.87 32.90
CA LYS A 667 -25.73 -6.84 32.83
C LYS A 667 -27.07 -6.15 32.88
N ALA A 668 -27.28 -5.30 33.87
CA ALA A 668 -28.57 -4.59 34.05
C ALA A 668 -28.95 -3.79 32.82
N LYS A 669 -27.97 -3.20 32.11
CA LYS A 669 -28.21 -2.42 30.89
C LYS A 669 -28.29 -3.24 29.61
N LEU A 670 -27.48 -4.29 29.46
CA LEU A 670 -27.31 -5.00 28.19
C LEU A 670 -28.14 -6.30 28.10
N ASP A 671 -28.47 -6.96 29.22
CA ASP A 671 -29.24 -8.20 29.15
C ASP A 671 -30.64 -8.01 28.54
N PRO A 672 -31.38 -6.92 28.76
CA PRO A 672 -32.63 -6.67 28.03
C PRO A 672 -32.41 -6.61 26.51
N ALA A 673 -31.33 -5.98 26.06
CA ALA A 673 -30.99 -5.88 24.63
C ALA A 673 -30.59 -7.25 24.06
N PHE A 674 -29.82 -8.05 24.80
CA PHE A 674 -29.50 -9.42 24.41
C PHE A 674 -30.75 -10.32 24.37
N ALA A 675 -31.70 -10.15 25.31
CA ALA A 675 -32.95 -10.90 25.32
C ALA A 675 -33.80 -10.63 24.06
N ILE A 676 -33.88 -9.35 23.64
CA ILE A 676 -34.56 -8.98 22.39
C ILE A 676 -33.89 -9.67 21.18
N LEU A 677 -32.56 -9.60 21.09
CA LEU A 677 -31.83 -10.21 19.99
C LEU A 677 -31.88 -11.74 20.02
N ALA A 678 -31.99 -12.34 21.19
CA ALA A 678 -32.16 -13.78 21.35
C ALA A 678 -33.57 -14.25 20.92
N ARG A 679 -34.60 -13.51 21.28
CA ARG A 679 -35.98 -13.77 20.82
C ARG A 679 -36.09 -13.71 19.31
N GLU A 680 -35.37 -12.78 18.67
CA GLU A 680 -35.25 -12.66 17.22
C GLU A 680 -34.28 -13.69 16.59
N LYS A 681 -33.84 -14.68 17.36
CA LYS A 681 -32.93 -15.75 16.93
C LYS A 681 -31.58 -15.28 16.37
N PHE A 682 -31.22 -14.00 16.64
CA PHE A 682 -29.92 -13.46 16.22
C PHE A 682 -28.80 -13.82 17.22
N VAL A 683 -29.05 -13.71 18.53
CA VAL A 683 -28.14 -14.19 19.57
C VAL A 683 -28.60 -15.57 20.02
N ALA A 684 -27.86 -16.61 19.68
CA ALA A 684 -28.18 -17.97 20.09
C ALA A 684 -27.82 -18.24 21.57
N ARG A 685 -26.78 -17.58 22.08
CA ARG A 685 -26.31 -17.73 23.44
C ARG A 685 -25.51 -16.50 23.86
N HIS A 686 -25.70 -16.04 25.11
CA HIS A 686 -24.79 -15.12 25.77
C HIS A 686 -24.50 -15.61 27.19
N ALA A 687 -23.26 -15.40 27.63
CA ALA A 687 -22.85 -15.74 28.97
C ALA A 687 -21.81 -14.74 29.48
N TRP A 688 -22.01 -14.22 30.66
CA TRP A 688 -21.06 -13.34 31.33
C TRP A 688 -19.95 -14.17 31.99
N SER A 689 -18.71 -13.87 31.72
CA SER A 689 -17.59 -14.53 32.37
C SER A 689 -17.16 -13.80 33.64
N ALA A 690 -17.09 -14.52 34.76
CA ALA A 690 -16.52 -14.01 36.01
C ALA A 690 -15.01 -14.29 36.09
N PRO A 691 -14.20 -13.55 36.82
CA PRO A 691 -14.26 -12.18 37.35
C PRO A 691 -13.54 -11.14 36.48
N GLY A 692 -13.55 -11.28 35.20
CA GLY A 692 -12.85 -10.36 34.25
C GLY A 692 -13.76 -9.45 33.42
N GLY A 693 -15.08 -9.58 33.55
CA GLY A 693 -16.05 -8.70 32.90
C GLY A 693 -16.14 -8.82 31.39
N GLY A 694 -16.10 -10.02 30.84
CA GLY A 694 -16.36 -10.28 29.41
C GLY A 694 -17.73 -10.93 29.19
N VAL A 695 -18.25 -10.82 27.95
CA VAL A 695 -19.43 -11.54 27.50
C VAL A 695 -19.05 -12.51 26.39
N GLN A 696 -19.42 -13.77 26.54
CA GLN A 696 -19.33 -14.77 25.49
C GLN A 696 -20.63 -14.77 24.70
N LEU A 697 -20.55 -14.65 23.39
CA LEU A 697 -21.68 -14.58 22.49
C LEU A 697 -21.59 -15.67 21.44
N ALA A 698 -22.72 -16.33 21.19
CA ALA A 698 -22.93 -17.10 19.97
C ALA A 698 -24.00 -16.39 19.16
N VAL A 699 -23.66 -15.93 17.98
CA VAL A 699 -24.57 -15.25 17.06
C VAL A 699 -24.94 -16.17 15.91
N THR A 700 -26.23 -16.27 15.63
CA THR A 700 -26.72 -17.00 14.47
C THR A 700 -26.52 -16.14 13.24
N ARG A 701 -25.71 -16.60 12.30
CA ARG A 701 -25.46 -15.95 11.03
C ARG A 701 -25.73 -16.96 9.92
N GLY A 702 -26.62 -16.57 9.04
CA GLY A 702 -26.78 -17.23 7.78
C GLY A 702 -26.23 -16.36 6.64
N PRO A 703 -25.94 -16.94 5.49
CA PRO A 703 -25.70 -16.17 4.28
C PRO A 703 -26.93 -15.30 4.00
N ARG A 704 -26.69 -14.06 3.53
CA ARG A 704 -27.78 -13.23 3.04
C ARG A 704 -28.43 -13.96 1.87
N LYS A 705 -29.72 -14.20 1.99
CA LYS A 705 -30.53 -14.75 0.93
C LYS A 705 -31.39 -13.65 0.36
N VAL A 706 -31.43 -13.55 -0.93
CA VAL A 706 -32.37 -12.73 -1.67
C VAL A 706 -33.14 -13.70 -2.57
N ASP A 707 -34.49 -13.69 -2.49
CA ASP A 707 -35.36 -14.64 -3.18
C ASP A 707 -34.97 -16.11 -2.94
N GLY A 708 -34.49 -16.43 -1.72
CA GLY A 708 -34.08 -17.78 -1.32
C GLY A 708 -32.65 -18.16 -1.68
N ASN A 709 -31.95 -17.41 -2.54
CA ASN A 709 -30.58 -17.69 -2.99
C ASN A 709 -29.52 -16.95 -2.18
N GLY A 710 -28.36 -17.59 -1.95
CA GLY A 710 -27.18 -16.92 -1.42
C GLY A 710 -26.65 -15.90 -2.43
N VAL A 711 -26.19 -14.74 -1.95
CA VAL A 711 -25.72 -13.66 -2.80
C VAL A 711 -24.45 -13.02 -2.22
N MET A 712 -23.65 -12.43 -3.09
CA MET A 712 -22.59 -11.51 -2.66
C MET A 712 -23.20 -10.14 -2.39
N VAL A 713 -22.83 -9.53 -1.26
CA VAL A 713 -23.34 -8.22 -0.84
C VAL A 713 -22.20 -7.23 -0.67
N LYS A 714 -22.32 -6.09 -1.34
CA LYS A 714 -21.48 -4.94 -1.05
C LYS A 714 -22.07 -4.19 0.13
N ILE A 715 -21.32 -4.09 1.20
CA ILE A 715 -21.71 -3.37 2.41
C ILE A 715 -20.74 -2.20 2.69
N LYS A 716 -21.18 -1.29 3.56
CA LYS A 716 -20.33 -0.25 4.11
C LYS A 716 -19.19 -0.86 4.91
N THR A 717 -17.98 -0.38 4.72
CA THR A 717 -16.78 -0.88 5.40
C THR A 717 -15.89 0.24 5.94
N ILE A 718 -14.94 -0.13 6.78
CA ILE A 718 -13.85 0.73 7.26
C ILE A 718 -12.55 0.32 6.53
N PRO A 719 -11.73 1.27 6.07
CA PRO A 719 -11.96 2.71 6.06
C PRO A 719 -13.17 3.10 5.22
N LYS A 720 -13.85 4.19 5.59
CA LYS A 720 -15.05 4.66 4.92
C LYS A 720 -14.78 4.91 3.44
N GLY A 721 -15.63 4.40 2.58
CA GLY A 721 -15.57 4.63 1.15
C GLY A 721 -16.85 4.15 0.48
N ALA A 722 -17.42 5.00 -0.38
CA ALA A 722 -18.60 4.62 -1.14
C ALA A 722 -18.26 3.62 -2.24
N ARG A 723 -17.12 3.83 -2.91
CA ARG A 723 -16.64 2.96 -3.99
C ARG A 723 -15.97 1.71 -3.43
N SER A 724 -16.28 0.58 -4.03
CA SER A 724 -15.70 -0.71 -3.73
C SER A 724 -15.39 -1.46 -4.99
N GLN A 725 -14.21 -2.03 -5.06
CA GLN A 725 -13.76 -2.91 -6.12
C GLN A 725 -13.41 -4.26 -5.51
N GLY A 726 -13.78 -5.32 -6.19
CA GLY A 726 -13.38 -6.68 -5.87
C GLY A 726 -12.69 -7.29 -7.06
N TRP A 727 -11.53 -7.87 -6.86
CA TRP A 727 -10.70 -8.44 -7.92
C TRP A 727 -10.60 -9.95 -7.76
N MET A 728 -10.59 -10.66 -8.87
CA MET A 728 -10.54 -12.12 -8.88
C MET A 728 -9.10 -12.65 -8.99
N GLY A 729 -8.11 -11.75 -9.09
CA GLY A 729 -6.69 -12.01 -8.84
C GLY A 729 -5.84 -12.41 -10.03
N PHE A 730 -6.36 -12.49 -11.24
CA PHE A 730 -5.57 -12.82 -12.43
C PHE A 730 -5.37 -11.58 -13.32
N ILE A 731 -4.17 -10.97 -13.25
CA ILE A 731 -3.87 -9.69 -13.91
C ILE A 731 -3.49 -9.83 -15.40
N GLU A 732 -3.06 -11.01 -15.82
CA GLU A 732 -2.65 -11.27 -17.21
C GLU A 732 -3.82 -11.58 -18.13
N GLY A 733 -5.05 -11.49 -17.62
CA GLY A 733 -6.25 -11.78 -18.37
C GLY A 733 -6.56 -10.75 -19.44
N SER A 734 -6.86 -11.19 -20.63
CA SER A 734 -7.32 -10.38 -21.77
C SER A 734 -8.33 -11.14 -22.61
N ASN A 735 -9.13 -10.42 -23.40
CA ASN A 735 -10.10 -11.01 -24.34
C ASN A 735 -11.08 -11.96 -23.65
N TYR A 736 -11.86 -11.42 -22.74
CA TYR A 736 -12.87 -12.19 -22.00
C TYR A 736 -14.14 -11.38 -21.77
N THR A 737 -15.21 -12.13 -21.48
CA THR A 737 -16.51 -11.61 -21.11
C THR A 737 -16.81 -11.93 -19.65
N ILE A 738 -17.24 -10.94 -18.87
CA ILE A 738 -17.80 -11.12 -17.53
C ILE A 738 -19.29 -10.85 -17.54
N GLN A 739 -20.07 -11.69 -16.86
CA GLN A 739 -21.51 -11.54 -16.70
C GLN A 739 -21.90 -11.85 -15.26
N SER A 740 -22.88 -11.12 -14.71
CA SER A 740 -23.47 -11.42 -13.40
C SER A 740 -24.88 -10.90 -13.32
N ASP A 741 -25.70 -11.55 -12.50
CA ASP A 741 -26.96 -11.00 -12.03
C ASP A 741 -26.66 -9.97 -10.94
N ILE A 742 -27.33 -8.82 -11.01
CA ILE A 742 -27.08 -7.68 -10.13
C ILE A 742 -28.41 -7.08 -9.66
N GLN A 743 -28.42 -6.59 -8.40
CA GLN A 743 -29.57 -5.87 -7.84
C GLN A 743 -29.06 -4.76 -6.92
N GLY A 744 -29.72 -3.61 -6.93
CA GLY A 744 -29.44 -2.51 -6.02
C GLY A 744 -30.65 -2.16 -5.16
N ALA A 745 -30.41 -2.03 -3.85
CA ALA A 745 -31.39 -1.49 -2.92
C ALA A 745 -31.25 0.04 -2.81
N THR A 746 -32.36 0.74 -2.61
CA THR A 746 -32.31 2.17 -2.29
C THR A 746 -32.04 2.41 -0.81
N LYS A 747 -31.37 3.51 -0.51
CA LYS A 747 -31.37 4.11 0.81
C LYS A 747 -31.54 5.61 0.68
N ASP A 748 -32.44 6.18 1.48
CA ASP A 748 -32.76 7.60 1.46
C ASP A 748 -33.10 8.09 0.03
N ASN A 749 -33.88 7.31 -0.70
CA ASN A 749 -34.27 7.51 -2.10
C ASN A 749 -33.08 7.63 -3.09
N LYS A 750 -31.90 7.20 -2.72
CA LYS A 750 -30.71 7.17 -3.60
C LYS A 750 -30.43 5.75 -4.08
N LEU A 751 -30.26 5.62 -5.38
CA LEU A 751 -29.80 4.39 -6.01
C LEU A 751 -28.25 4.31 -6.00
N PRO A 752 -27.69 3.10 -5.81
CA PRO A 752 -26.25 2.90 -5.93
C PRO A 752 -25.79 2.90 -7.40
N ASP A 753 -24.50 3.09 -7.64
CA ASP A 753 -23.90 2.71 -8.91
C ASP A 753 -23.43 1.26 -8.82
N ILE A 754 -23.78 0.43 -9.80
CA ILE A 754 -23.49 -1.01 -9.83
C ILE A 754 -22.78 -1.37 -11.12
N GLY A 755 -21.71 -2.17 -11.05
CA GLY A 755 -20.97 -2.53 -12.25
C GLY A 755 -20.14 -3.79 -12.14
N LEU A 756 -19.64 -4.20 -13.31
CA LEU A 756 -18.66 -5.26 -13.51
C LEU A 756 -17.38 -4.65 -14.10
N SER A 757 -16.25 -5.24 -13.79
CA SER A 757 -14.95 -4.83 -14.34
C SER A 757 -14.36 -5.94 -15.21
N ALA A 758 -13.86 -5.57 -16.38
CA ALA A 758 -13.12 -6.44 -17.27
C ALA A 758 -11.91 -5.68 -17.82
N GLN A 759 -10.72 -6.26 -17.71
CA GLN A 759 -9.51 -5.72 -18.32
C GLN A 759 -9.28 -4.23 -17.96
N ARG A 760 -9.56 -3.88 -16.65
CA ARG A 760 -9.43 -2.52 -16.09
C ARG A 760 -10.44 -1.51 -16.66
N TYR A 761 -11.50 -1.97 -17.29
CA TYR A 761 -12.67 -1.18 -17.69
C TYR A 761 -13.88 -1.57 -16.84
N THR A 762 -14.79 -0.64 -16.62
CA THR A 762 -16.00 -0.88 -15.85
C THR A 762 -17.24 -0.57 -16.70
N LEU A 763 -18.17 -1.51 -16.77
CA LEU A 763 -19.54 -1.24 -17.17
C LEU A 763 -20.36 -0.95 -15.93
N THR A 764 -21.02 0.21 -15.85
CA THR A 764 -21.70 0.66 -14.64
C THR A 764 -23.10 1.16 -14.95
N MET A 765 -24.10 0.65 -14.23
CA MET A 765 -25.41 1.27 -14.10
C MET A 765 -25.30 2.39 -13.08
N LEU A 766 -25.47 3.63 -13.52
CA LEU A 766 -25.39 4.82 -12.67
C LEU A 766 -26.76 5.09 -12.04
N GLY A 767 -26.81 5.07 -10.71
CA GLY A 767 -28.06 5.21 -9.98
C GLY A 767 -28.67 6.60 -10.07
N ALA A 768 -27.86 7.65 -9.86
CA ALA A 768 -28.35 9.02 -9.83
C ALA A 768 -28.75 9.56 -11.20
N SER A 769 -27.99 9.24 -12.25
CA SER A 769 -28.24 9.76 -13.60
C SER A 769 -29.04 8.82 -14.49
N GLN A 770 -29.35 7.60 -14.04
CA GLN A 770 -30.11 6.60 -14.80
C GLN A 770 -29.48 6.37 -16.20
N GLN A 771 -28.20 6.01 -16.19
CA GLN A 771 -27.40 5.81 -17.38
C GLN A 771 -26.58 4.52 -17.28
N LEU A 772 -26.23 3.96 -18.42
CA LEU A 772 -25.24 2.88 -18.53
C LEU A 772 -23.95 3.44 -19.10
N GLN A 773 -22.84 3.21 -18.42
CA GLN A 773 -21.55 3.81 -18.78
C GLN A 773 -20.43 2.78 -18.81
N ILE A 774 -19.63 2.79 -19.89
CA ILE A 774 -18.31 2.16 -19.93
C ILE A 774 -17.27 3.22 -19.64
N ARG A 775 -16.29 2.92 -18.75
CA ARG A 775 -15.20 3.82 -18.40
C ARG A 775 -14.01 3.05 -17.84
N THR A 776 -12.84 3.69 -17.80
CA THR A 776 -11.63 3.13 -17.17
C THR A 776 -11.25 3.82 -15.86
N TRP A 777 -11.58 5.10 -15.68
CA TRP A 777 -11.22 5.87 -14.50
C TRP A 777 -12.43 6.61 -13.90
N PRO A 778 -12.94 6.23 -12.70
CA PRO A 778 -14.19 6.76 -12.16
C PRO A 778 -14.24 8.26 -11.91
N THR A 779 -13.11 8.88 -11.56
CA THR A 779 -13.03 10.31 -11.22
C THR A 779 -12.73 11.18 -12.44
N GLN A 780 -12.31 10.58 -13.53
CA GLN A 780 -12.00 11.24 -14.78
C GLN A 780 -12.70 10.54 -15.93
N LEU A 781 -13.36 11.27 -16.79
CA LEU A 781 -14.08 10.69 -17.94
C LEU A 781 -13.15 10.35 -19.12
N ARG A 782 -11.93 9.91 -18.80
CA ARG A 782 -11.03 9.35 -19.80
C ARG A 782 -11.67 8.12 -20.41
N MET A 783 -11.85 8.10 -21.72
CA MET A 783 -12.51 7.03 -22.43
C MET A 783 -13.86 6.63 -21.76
N ALA A 784 -14.73 7.58 -21.49
CA ALA A 784 -16.09 7.30 -21.00
C ALA A 784 -17.10 7.34 -22.15
N LYS A 785 -17.91 6.28 -22.27
CA LYS A 785 -19.04 6.22 -23.17
C LYS A 785 -20.32 5.95 -22.39
N THR A 786 -21.30 6.81 -22.55
CA THR A 786 -22.54 6.79 -21.74
C THR A 786 -23.78 6.76 -22.66
N VAL A 787 -24.77 5.98 -22.25
CA VAL A 787 -26.08 5.90 -22.90
C VAL A 787 -27.20 5.98 -21.85
N PRO A 788 -28.40 6.50 -22.17
CA PRO A 788 -29.53 6.46 -21.25
C PRO A 788 -29.92 5.01 -20.90
N PHE A 789 -30.19 4.75 -19.63
CA PHE A 789 -30.62 3.45 -19.16
C PHE A 789 -31.40 3.60 -17.84
N LYS A 790 -32.71 3.43 -17.88
CA LYS A 790 -33.57 3.46 -16.68
C LYS A 790 -33.57 2.08 -16.01
N TRP A 791 -33.44 2.05 -14.71
CA TRP A 791 -33.52 0.83 -13.93
C TRP A 791 -34.17 1.08 -12.56
N ASP A 792 -34.78 0.03 -12.01
CA ASP A 792 -35.55 0.08 -10.78
C ASP A 792 -34.77 -0.51 -9.60
N PRO A 793 -34.99 0.01 -8.38
CA PRO A 793 -34.44 -0.62 -7.18
C PRO A 793 -35.10 -1.99 -6.93
N ASN A 794 -34.37 -2.84 -6.22
CA ASN A 794 -34.83 -4.17 -5.79
C ASN A 794 -35.28 -5.09 -6.93
N LYS A 795 -34.89 -4.78 -8.16
CA LYS A 795 -35.16 -5.59 -9.36
C LYS A 795 -33.84 -6.20 -9.83
N TRP A 796 -33.84 -7.47 -10.16
CA TRP A 796 -32.72 -8.18 -10.69
C TRP A 796 -32.49 -7.88 -12.17
N TYR A 797 -31.28 -7.58 -12.52
CA TYR A 797 -30.81 -7.41 -13.90
C TYR A 797 -29.65 -8.35 -14.16
N THR A 798 -29.49 -8.81 -15.40
CA THR A 798 -28.26 -9.46 -15.85
C THR A 798 -27.42 -8.44 -16.60
N MET A 799 -26.16 -8.28 -16.19
CA MET A 799 -25.17 -7.38 -16.81
C MET A 799 -24.10 -8.19 -17.50
N LYS A 800 -23.69 -7.77 -18.69
CA LYS A 800 -22.64 -8.41 -19.49
C LYS A 800 -21.67 -7.37 -20.03
N LEU A 801 -20.37 -7.58 -19.81
CA LEU A 801 -19.29 -6.75 -20.31
C LEU A 801 -18.27 -7.62 -21.05
N GLU A 802 -18.06 -7.33 -22.34
CA GLU A 802 -17.02 -7.90 -23.19
C GLU A 802 -15.88 -6.89 -23.32
N ALA A 803 -14.62 -7.33 -23.17
CA ALA A 803 -13.41 -6.52 -23.40
C ALA A 803 -12.45 -7.28 -24.32
N ARG A 804 -12.13 -6.69 -25.48
CA ARG A 804 -11.23 -7.28 -26.50
C ARG A 804 -10.13 -6.33 -26.89
N VAL A 805 -8.92 -6.84 -26.98
CA VAL A 805 -7.76 -6.15 -27.55
C VAL A 805 -7.67 -6.48 -29.04
N GLN A 806 -7.62 -5.47 -29.86
CA GLN A 806 -7.42 -5.60 -31.32
C GLN A 806 -6.10 -4.94 -31.70
N ARG A 807 -5.35 -5.62 -32.55
CA ARG A 807 -4.13 -5.07 -33.16
C ARG A 807 -4.39 -4.85 -34.66
N SER A 808 -4.14 -3.66 -35.13
CA SER A 808 -4.20 -3.37 -36.58
C SER A 808 -2.99 -3.96 -37.31
N ALA A 809 -3.07 -4.10 -38.63
CA ALA A 809 -1.97 -4.52 -39.46
C ALA A 809 -0.74 -3.58 -39.34
N GLY A 810 -0.96 -2.29 -39.03
CA GLY A 810 0.09 -1.30 -38.77
C GLY A 810 0.65 -1.31 -37.33
N GLY A 811 0.29 -2.31 -36.48
CA GLY A 811 0.81 -2.49 -35.11
C GLY A 811 0.11 -1.67 -34.02
N ALA A 812 -0.81 -0.76 -34.37
CA ALA A 812 -1.60 -0.01 -33.39
C ALA A 812 -2.53 -0.95 -32.63
N THR A 813 -2.56 -0.77 -31.33
CA THR A 813 -3.39 -1.58 -30.42
C THR A 813 -4.52 -0.73 -29.85
N LYS A 814 -5.74 -1.28 -29.86
CA LYS A 814 -6.92 -0.67 -29.25
C LYS A 814 -7.71 -1.68 -28.44
N ALA A 815 -8.49 -1.21 -27.48
CA ALA A 815 -9.48 -2.04 -26.79
C ALA A 815 -10.89 -1.72 -27.33
N VAL A 816 -11.63 -2.77 -27.66
CA VAL A 816 -13.05 -2.71 -28.01
C VAL A 816 -13.85 -3.27 -26.87
N LEU A 817 -14.82 -2.47 -26.40
CA LEU A 817 -15.58 -2.74 -25.20
C LEU A 817 -17.07 -2.72 -25.54
N LYS A 818 -17.80 -3.73 -25.07
CA LYS A 818 -19.24 -3.85 -25.35
C LYS A 818 -19.99 -4.21 -24.08
N GLY A 819 -21.05 -3.48 -23.80
CA GLY A 819 -21.87 -3.66 -22.61
C GLY A 819 -23.36 -3.75 -22.90
N LYS A 820 -24.05 -4.62 -22.15
CA LYS A 820 -25.51 -4.70 -22.14
C LYS A 820 -26.06 -5.15 -20.80
N VAL A 821 -27.29 -4.72 -20.52
CA VAL A 821 -28.02 -5.02 -19.28
C VAL A 821 -29.46 -5.28 -19.63
N TRP A 822 -30.06 -6.31 -19.04
CA TRP A 822 -31.45 -6.65 -19.22
C TRP A 822 -32.07 -7.21 -17.93
N VAL A 823 -33.37 -7.26 -17.85
CA VAL A 823 -34.05 -7.83 -16.68
C VAL A 823 -33.78 -9.33 -16.60
N ARG A 824 -33.40 -9.81 -15.42
CA ARG A 824 -33.11 -11.23 -15.18
C ARG A 824 -34.32 -12.08 -15.53
N GLY A 825 -34.09 -13.12 -16.31
CA GLY A 825 -35.11 -14.03 -16.81
C GLY A 825 -35.73 -13.63 -18.16
N GLU A 826 -35.48 -12.41 -18.63
CA GLU A 826 -35.86 -12.02 -20.00
C GLU A 826 -34.80 -12.48 -21.02
N LYS A 827 -35.17 -12.50 -22.30
CA LYS A 827 -34.25 -12.83 -23.40
C LYS A 827 -33.13 -11.83 -23.46
N GLU A 828 -31.88 -12.30 -23.57
CA GLU A 828 -30.72 -11.46 -23.78
C GLU A 828 -30.87 -10.58 -25.04
N PRO A 829 -30.68 -9.26 -24.99
CA PRO A 829 -30.76 -8.39 -26.15
C PRO A 829 -29.73 -8.78 -27.22
N GLU A 830 -30.15 -8.85 -28.47
CA GLU A 830 -29.25 -9.17 -29.59
C GLU A 830 -28.17 -8.09 -29.80
N LYS A 831 -28.57 -6.83 -29.69
CA LYS A 831 -27.65 -5.67 -29.87
C LYS A 831 -27.03 -5.28 -28.56
N TRP A 832 -25.75 -4.86 -28.62
CA TRP A 832 -25.07 -4.21 -27.53
C TRP A 832 -25.67 -2.82 -27.30
N GLN A 833 -25.88 -2.45 -26.03
CA GLN A 833 -26.48 -1.15 -25.68
C GLN A 833 -25.45 -0.05 -25.64
N VAL A 834 -24.23 -0.37 -25.27
CA VAL A 834 -23.10 0.57 -25.24
C VAL A 834 -21.87 -0.10 -25.79
N GLU A 835 -21.21 0.59 -26.73
CA GLU A 835 -19.92 0.17 -27.30
C GLU A 835 -18.94 1.32 -27.23
N ALA A 836 -17.69 1.02 -26.90
CA ALA A 836 -16.61 2.01 -26.77
C ALA A 836 -15.30 1.45 -27.34
N VAL A 837 -14.44 2.34 -27.80
CA VAL A 837 -13.08 2.04 -28.26
C VAL A 837 -12.11 2.89 -27.47
N ASP A 838 -11.08 2.26 -26.91
CA ASP A 838 -9.96 2.94 -26.27
C ASP A 838 -8.71 2.81 -27.16
N GLU A 839 -8.22 3.93 -27.69
CA GLU A 839 -7.01 4.01 -28.49
C GLU A 839 -5.72 4.04 -27.66
N SER A 840 -5.84 4.12 -26.32
CA SER A 840 -4.73 3.98 -25.35
C SER A 840 -5.05 2.85 -24.37
N PRO A 841 -5.10 1.59 -24.85
CA PRO A 841 -5.81 0.52 -24.19
C PRO A 841 -5.13 0.02 -22.93
N ASN A 842 -5.96 -0.45 -21.96
CA ASN A 842 -5.54 -1.43 -20.99
C ASN A 842 -5.57 -2.80 -21.67
N ILE A 843 -4.41 -3.39 -21.90
CA ILE A 843 -4.28 -4.64 -22.68
C ILE A 843 -4.52 -5.91 -21.86
N LYS A 844 -4.53 -5.80 -20.54
CA LYS A 844 -4.71 -6.90 -19.59
C LYS A 844 -5.35 -6.40 -18.30
N GLY A 845 -5.86 -7.27 -17.47
CA GLY A 845 -6.38 -6.95 -16.14
C GLY A 845 -7.34 -8.00 -15.60
N SER A 846 -7.53 -7.99 -14.28
CA SER A 846 -8.38 -8.93 -13.56
C SER A 846 -9.87 -8.67 -13.80
N PRO A 847 -10.70 -9.71 -13.94
CA PRO A 847 -12.14 -9.57 -13.76
C PRO A 847 -12.48 -9.07 -12.35
N GLY A 848 -13.58 -8.33 -12.22
CA GLY A 848 -13.95 -7.78 -10.93
C GLY A 848 -15.36 -7.28 -10.79
N LEU A 849 -15.69 -6.86 -9.56
CA LEU A 849 -16.96 -6.22 -9.21
C LEU A 849 -16.71 -4.74 -8.91
N PHE A 850 -17.65 -3.90 -9.25
CA PHE A 850 -17.63 -2.48 -8.94
C PHE A 850 -18.93 -2.05 -8.27
N GLY A 851 -18.85 -1.30 -7.18
CA GLY A 851 -20.02 -0.72 -6.53
C GLY A 851 -19.70 0.62 -5.88
N ASN A 852 -20.62 1.58 -6.03
CA ASN A 852 -20.50 2.88 -5.39
C ASN A 852 -21.82 3.19 -4.68
N ALA A 853 -21.81 3.09 -3.35
CA ALA A 853 -22.95 3.40 -2.51
C ALA A 853 -22.49 3.75 -1.10
N ILE A 854 -23.04 4.81 -0.52
CA ILE A 854 -22.68 5.22 0.84
C ILE A 854 -23.30 4.24 1.85
N ASP A 855 -24.57 3.92 1.73
CA ASP A 855 -25.27 3.08 2.70
C ASP A 855 -26.31 2.12 2.06
N ALA A 856 -26.45 2.10 0.73
CA ALA A 856 -27.30 1.15 0.01
C ALA A 856 -26.59 -0.19 -0.18
N GLU A 857 -27.34 -1.29 -0.19
CA GLU A 857 -26.82 -2.61 -0.51
C GLU A 857 -26.81 -2.84 -2.02
N ILE A 858 -25.80 -3.56 -2.48
CA ILE A 858 -25.68 -4.05 -3.85
C ILE A 858 -25.49 -5.55 -3.77
N TYR A 859 -26.25 -6.29 -4.57
CA TYR A 859 -26.21 -7.74 -4.61
C TYR A 859 -25.69 -8.23 -5.96
N TYR A 860 -24.92 -9.32 -5.92
CA TYR A 860 -24.41 -10.04 -7.09
C TYR A 860 -24.71 -11.53 -6.95
N ASP A 861 -25.09 -12.15 -8.07
CA ASP A 861 -25.35 -13.58 -8.15
C ASP A 861 -24.96 -14.09 -9.56
N ASN A 862 -24.86 -15.40 -9.71
CA ASN A 862 -24.61 -16.09 -10.99
C ASN A 862 -23.50 -15.47 -11.84
N LEU A 863 -22.36 -15.19 -11.20
CA LEU A 863 -21.24 -14.57 -11.88
C LEU A 863 -20.50 -15.59 -12.76
N THR A 864 -20.25 -15.22 -14.01
CA THR A 864 -19.45 -16.01 -14.95
C THR A 864 -18.34 -15.16 -15.58
N VAL A 865 -17.22 -15.79 -15.84
CA VAL A 865 -16.14 -15.21 -16.64
C VAL A 865 -15.77 -16.23 -17.71
N THR A 866 -15.91 -15.85 -18.98
CA THR A 866 -15.65 -16.74 -20.12
C THR A 866 -14.60 -16.14 -21.03
N LYS A 867 -13.71 -16.99 -21.55
CA LYS A 867 -12.74 -16.60 -22.57
C LYS A 867 -13.48 -16.43 -23.90
N ASP A 868 -13.25 -15.33 -24.56
CA ASP A 868 -13.77 -15.11 -25.90
C ASP A 868 -12.94 -15.94 -26.90
N LYS A 869 -13.61 -16.56 -27.85
CA LYS A 869 -13.00 -17.37 -28.90
C LYS A 869 -12.22 -16.53 -29.90
#